data_8d9044c6f603075d10ce80595ffefbe1
#
_entry.id   8d9044c6f603075d10ce80595ffefbe1
#
_cell.length_a   1.000
_cell.length_b   1.000
_cell.length_c   1.000
_cell.angle_alpha   90.00
_cell.angle_beta   90.00
_cell.angle_gamma   90.00
#
_symmetry.space_group_name_H-M   'P 1'
#
loop_
_entity.id
_entity.type
_entity.pdbx_description
1 polymer ?
#
loop_
_entity_poly.entity_id
_entity_poly.type
_entity_poly.pdbx_seq_one_letter_code
_entity_poly.pdbx_strand_id
1 'polypeptide(L)'
;MQDGRAPKVKNRAPAAIQITAEQLLREAQDRQDPQFRAPKQRVEDFEELHEYRGRKRREFEERVRRTRGNLKEWQQYASWEASQGEFDRSRSVYERALDVDPSSIKLWMSYTEMELKGRNVQHARNLYDRAVTLLPRVDQLWYRYVYLEEMLQNVAGARQVFERWLKWEPDDKAWQAYIKMEERYNELDRASAVYERWVGVRPEPRVWVKWGKFEEERGRLDKAREVFQTALEFFGDDEEEVEKAQAVFGAFAKMETRAKEYERARVIYKFALERLPRSKSSVLYAAYTRFEKQHGTRTSLETTVLGKRRIEYEEEVTHDSHNYDVWFDYARLEEGALRTLRDEGEEGEAEAITRVREVYERAVANVPPGHEKRYWRRYIFLWLDYALFEEIETKDYDRARQIYREAINIVPNKIFTFAKLWILYARFEVRRLNLEAARKILGTAVGMCPKEALFKAYIQLELELREFDRARQLYQKYLEFDPTNSAAWIKYAELETQLQDFVRARAIFELAISQPQLSMPELLWKAYIDFEYQEGERDRARSLYDRLVTRSGHYKAWIAFALFEAASIPAPREVREEAEDEDDVPDVPGDAEAARKVFDRAYKDLKSRGLKEERVRVLEAWKTFEEEHGTANQVADVQAMMPVVSKRRRRAENGIDEEDYWDIVFPDDEREANPASFKFLQMAHMWKKAQAGGGKPPALPSFVKANEKAVSPDAEVEAQNGHRNGEDVDMDEDASGSE
;
A
#
# COMPACT_ATOMS: atom_id res chain seq x y z
N MET A 1 -39.81 -7.23 19.23
CA MET A 1 -39.80 -6.06 20.12
C MET A 1 -38.76 -5.12 19.61
N GLN A 2 -39.17 -4.06 18.91
CA GLN A 2 -38.23 -3.03 18.44
C GLN A 2 -38.14 -2.01 19.57
N ASP A 3 -36.97 -1.86 20.14
CA ASP A 3 -36.64 -0.83 21.10
C ASP A 3 -36.83 0.55 20.44
N GLY A 4 -37.89 1.21 20.81
CA GLY A 4 -38.14 2.60 20.44
C GLY A 4 -37.12 3.51 21.10
N ARG A 5 -36.02 3.80 20.43
CA ARG A 5 -35.12 4.86 20.86
C ARG A 5 -35.88 6.19 20.83
N ALA A 6 -35.96 6.84 21.98
CA ALA A 6 -36.49 8.18 22.09
C ALA A 6 -35.83 9.11 21.04
N PRO A 7 -36.60 9.99 20.37
CA PRO A 7 -36.08 10.88 19.36
C PRO A 7 -35.00 11.80 19.97
N LYS A 8 -33.82 11.87 19.32
CA LYS A 8 -32.74 12.76 19.74
C LYS A 8 -33.18 14.21 19.61
N VAL A 9 -33.23 14.93 20.73
CA VAL A 9 -33.49 16.37 20.75
C VAL A 9 -32.37 17.09 19.99
N LYS A 10 -32.70 17.70 18.86
CA LYS A 10 -31.75 18.40 17.99
C LYS A 10 -31.23 19.73 18.57
N ASN A 11 -31.99 20.35 19.46
CA ASN A 11 -31.60 21.62 20.09
C ASN A 11 -31.61 21.46 21.62
N ARG A 12 -30.45 21.63 22.24
CA ARG A 12 -30.27 21.56 23.69
C ARG A 12 -30.24 22.94 24.38
N ALA A 13 -30.50 23.99 23.63
CA ALA A 13 -30.60 25.32 24.23
C ALA A 13 -31.83 25.36 25.14
N PRO A 14 -31.77 25.99 26.32
CA PRO A 14 -32.91 26.18 27.16
C PRO A 14 -33.97 27.00 26.40
N ALA A 15 -35.21 26.58 26.48
CA ALA A 15 -36.30 27.32 25.86
C ALA A 15 -36.37 28.74 26.43
N ALA A 16 -36.64 29.72 25.55
CA ALA A 16 -36.75 31.13 25.94
C ALA A 16 -37.84 31.42 26.94
N ILE A 17 -38.81 30.50 27.08
CA ILE A 17 -39.89 30.56 28.05
C ILE A 17 -39.83 29.28 28.89
N GLN A 18 -39.42 29.38 30.14
CA GLN A 18 -39.49 28.29 31.09
C GLN A 18 -40.96 28.09 31.49
N ILE A 19 -41.52 26.93 31.15
CA ILE A 19 -42.82 26.51 31.66
C ILE A 19 -42.64 26.23 33.16
N THR A 20 -43.39 26.93 34.00
CA THR A 20 -43.35 26.72 35.44
C THR A 20 -43.94 25.35 35.81
N ALA A 21 -43.49 24.77 36.92
CA ALA A 21 -44.05 23.51 37.42
C ALA A 21 -45.55 23.57 37.62
N GLU A 22 -46.07 24.74 37.93
CA GLU A 22 -47.50 25.03 38.10
C GLU A 22 -48.25 24.94 36.75
N GLN A 23 -47.70 25.44 35.70
CA GLN A 23 -48.28 25.31 34.35
C GLN A 23 -48.28 23.86 33.87
N LEU A 24 -47.24 23.09 34.14
CA LEU A 24 -47.20 21.66 33.85
C LEU A 24 -48.22 20.87 34.64
N LEU A 25 -48.44 21.23 35.92
CA LEU A 25 -49.51 20.60 36.75
C LEU A 25 -50.89 20.93 36.24
N ARG A 26 -51.13 22.18 35.83
CA ARG A 26 -52.44 22.58 35.23
C ARG A 26 -52.66 21.85 33.89
N GLU A 27 -51.66 21.81 33.01
CA GLU A 27 -51.79 21.03 31.76
C GLU A 27 -51.98 19.53 32.03
N ALA A 28 -51.36 18.97 33.05
CA ALA A 28 -51.54 17.58 33.43
C ALA A 28 -52.97 17.35 34.02
N GLN A 29 -53.49 18.30 34.79
CA GLN A 29 -54.88 18.27 35.26
C GLN A 29 -55.88 18.42 34.11
N ASP A 30 -55.68 19.39 33.21
CA ASP A 30 -56.54 19.59 32.04
C ASP A 30 -56.55 18.38 31.12
N ARG A 31 -55.43 17.62 31.06
CA ARG A 31 -55.35 16.34 30.33
C ARG A 31 -56.00 15.17 31.06
N GLN A 32 -56.14 15.25 32.41
CA GLN A 32 -56.74 14.20 33.19
C GLN A 32 -58.28 14.44 33.31
N ASP A 33 -58.70 15.67 33.05
CA ASP A 33 -60.17 15.93 33.02
C ASP A 33 -60.77 15.07 31.89
N PRO A 34 -61.67 14.21 32.23
CA PRO A 34 -62.29 13.37 31.20
C PRO A 34 -63.02 14.31 30.24
N GLN A 35 -62.49 14.38 28.98
CA GLN A 35 -63.25 15.09 27.94
C GLN A 35 -64.69 14.66 28.00
N PHE A 36 -65.53 15.64 28.18
CA PHE A 36 -66.99 15.40 28.21
C PHE A 36 -67.34 14.63 26.93
N ARG A 37 -67.42 13.33 27.04
CA ARG A 37 -67.97 12.49 25.97
C ARG A 37 -69.49 12.63 26.08
N ALA A 38 -70.06 13.33 25.13
CA ALA A 38 -71.48 13.35 24.97
C ALA A 38 -72.03 11.92 25.10
N PRO A 39 -73.04 11.72 25.95
CA PRO A 39 -73.60 10.39 26.14
C PRO A 39 -74.00 9.82 24.77
N LYS A 40 -73.59 8.56 24.50
CA LYS A 40 -73.98 7.88 23.25
C LYS A 40 -75.53 7.84 23.27
N GLN A 41 -76.11 8.45 22.23
CA GLN A 41 -77.56 8.40 22.04
C GLN A 41 -77.95 6.91 21.95
N ARG A 42 -78.79 6.46 22.86
CA ARG A 42 -79.42 5.16 22.75
C ARG A 42 -80.71 5.37 22.01
N VAL A 43 -80.93 4.56 20.99
CA VAL A 43 -82.17 4.55 20.21
C VAL A 43 -82.96 3.35 20.73
N GLU A 44 -84.12 3.62 21.29
CA GLU A 44 -84.95 2.58 21.89
C GLU A 44 -86.16 2.20 20.97
N ASP A 45 -86.64 3.17 20.18
CA ASP A 45 -87.82 2.98 19.31
C ASP A 45 -87.44 3.01 17.81
N PHE A 46 -88.20 2.31 16.96
CA PHE A 46 -88.02 2.30 15.51
C PHE A 46 -88.34 3.70 14.91
N GLU A 47 -89.10 4.51 15.45
CA GLU A 47 -89.40 5.90 15.02
C GLU A 47 -88.17 6.77 15.25
N GLU A 48 -87.56 6.71 16.43
CA GLU A 48 -86.29 7.38 16.72
C GLU A 48 -85.17 6.94 15.79
N LEU A 49 -85.07 5.64 15.52
CA LEU A 49 -84.13 5.11 14.57
C LEU A 49 -84.31 5.71 13.19
N HIS A 50 -85.61 5.83 12.76
CA HIS A 50 -85.90 6.40 11.44
C HIS A 50 -85.53 7.89 11.37
N GLU A 51 -85.83 8.63 12.42
CA GLU A 51 -85.44 10.06 12.54
C GLU A 51 -83.89 10.24 12.57
N TYR A 52 -83.21 9.44 13.37
CA TYR A 52 -81.76 9.45 13.45
C TYR A 52 -81.13 9.16 12.05
N ARG A 53 -81.59 8.13 11.39
CA ARG A 53 -81.17 7.82 10.03
C ARG A 53 -81.46 9.00 9.07
N GLY A 54 -82.65 9.63 9.19
CA GLY A 54 -83.01 10.79 8.38
C GLY A 54 -82.12 11.98 8.61
N ARG A 55 -81.78 12.28 9.89
CA ARG A 55 -80.80 13.35 10.23
C ARG A 55 -79.41 13.06 9.68
N LYS A 56 -78.89 11.85 9.90
CA LYS A 56 -77.57 11.48 9.42
C LYS A 56 -77.49 11.51 7.89
N ARG A 57 -78.47 11.07 7.15
CA ARG A 57 -78.55 11.17 5.71
C ARG A 57 -78.47 12.63 5.24
N ARG A 58 -79.23 13.53 5.89
CA ARG A 58 -79.22 14.96 5.58
C ARG A 58 -77.79 15.55 5.81
N GLU A 59 -77.16 15.21 6.93
CA GLU A 59 -75.76 15.61 7.22
C GLU A 59 -74.75 15.08 6.13
N PHE A 60 -74.86 13.82 5.72
CA PHE A 60 -73.98 13.28 4.68
C PHE A 60 -74.28 13.89 3.33
N GLU A 61 -75.54 14.06 2.94
CA GLU A 61 -75.88 14.69 1.66
C GLU A 61 -75.48 16.16 1.64
N GLU A 62 -75.55 16.87 2.73
CA GLU A 62 -75.06 18.24 2.80
C GLU A 62 -73.54 18.32 2.70
N ARG A 63 -72.80 17.41 3.38
CA ARG A 63 -71.33 17.32 3.28
C ARG A 63 -70.95 16.98 1.88
N VAL A 64 -71.53 16.01 1.26
CA VAL A 64 -71.29 15.62 -0.12
C VAL A 64 -71.60 16.75 -1.12
N ARG A 65 -72.69 17.55 -0.91
CA ARG A 65 -72.99 18.71 -1.75
C ARG A 65 -71.95 19.82 -1.59
N ARG A 66 -71.44 20.06 -0.38
CA ARG A 66 -70.39 21.07 -0.14
C ARG A 66 -69.06 20.68 -0.72
N THR A 67 -68.69 19.39 -0.63
CA THR A 67 -67.38 18.86 -1.04
C THR A 67 -67.55 17.72 -2.02
N ARG A 68 -68.17 17.98 -3.20
CA ARG A 68 -68.52 16.93 -4.17
C ARG A 68 -67.32 16.11 -4.64
N GLY A 69 -66.10 16.71 -4.75
CA GLY A 69 -64.85 16.05 -5.13
C GLY A 69 -64.17 15.27 -3.99
N ASN A 70 -64.65 15.35 -2.74
CA ASN A 70 -64.03 14.62 -1.63
C ASN A 70 -64.57 13.19 -1.54
N LEU A 71 -63.87 12.27 -2.15
CA LEU A 71 -64.26 10.85 -2.21
C LEU A 71 -64.37 10.18 -0.84
N LYS A 72 -63.72 10.69 0.20
CA LYS A 72 -63.82 10.18 1.57
C LYS A 72 -65.22 10.36 2.15
N GLU A 73 -65.88 11.48 1.88
CA GLU A 73 -67.25 11.72 2.35
C GLU A 73 -68.24 10.76 1.71
N TRP A 74 -68.10 10.52 0.40
CA TRP A 74 -68.90 9.54 -0.27
C TRP A 74 -68.69 8.13 0.27
N GLN A 75 -67.46 7.74 0.53
CA GLN A 75 -67.10 6.44 1.06
C GLN A 75 -67.64 6.25 2.49
N GLN A 76 -67.51 7.28 3.34
CA GLN A 76 -68.08 7.27 4.69
C GLN A 76 -69.60 7.17 4.67
N TYR A 77 -70.27 7.93 3.79
CA TYR A 77 -71.73 7.88 3.65
C TYR A 77 -72.18 6.47 3.20
N ALA A 78 -71.61 5.94 2.16
CA ALA A 78 -71.92 4.61 1.66
C ALA A 78 -71.67 3.52 2.73
N SER A 79 -70.52 3.60 3.43
CA SER A 79 -70.15 2.66 4.50
C SER A 79 -71.14 2.77 5.68
N TRP A 80 -71.61 3.96 6.00
CA TRP A 80 -72.61 4.15 7.04
C TRP A 80 -73.93 3.53 6.63
N GLU A 81 -74.44 3.75 5.38
CA GLU A 81 -75.67 3.11 4.88
C GLU A 81 -75.62 1.60 4.92
N ALA A 82 -74.40 1.05 4.50
CA ALA A 82 -74.17 -0.38 4.57
C ALA A 82 -74.18 -0.93 5.99
N SER A 83 -73.69 -0.16 6.98
CA SER A 83 -73.71 -0.50 8.41
C SER A 83 -75.11 -0.53 8.96
N GLN A 84 -76.06 0.24 8.37
CA GLN A 84 -77.45 0.23 8.70
C GLN A 84 -78.25 -0.90 8.03
N GLY A 85 -77.58 -1.76 7.18
CA GLY A 85 -78.27 -2.83 6.43
C GLY A 85 -78.94 -2.37 5.15
N GLU A 86 -78.92 -1.06 4.82
CA GLU A 86 -79.51 -0.50 3.63
C GLU A 86 -78.60 -0.59 2.38
N PHE A 87 -78.43 -1.81 1.92
CA PHE A 87 -77.50 -2.08 0.80
C PHE A 87 -77.87 -1.36 -0.49
N ASP A 88 -79.14 -1.27 -0.83
CA ASP A 88 -79.63 -0.59 -2.04
C ASP A 88 -79.32 0.89 -2.07
N ARG A 89 -79.45 1.51 -0.92
CA ARG A 89 -79.06 2.93 -0.77
C ARG A 89 -77.56 3.10 -0.84
N SER A 90 -76.82 2.23 -0.15
CA SER A 90 -75.34 2.25 -0.24
C SER A 90 -74.88 2.10 -1.69
N ARG A 91 -75.49 1.21 -2.49
CA ARG A 91 -75.27 1.06 -3.92
C ARG A 91 -75.46 2.39 -4.67
N SER A 92 -76.61 3.02 -4.46
CA SER A 92 -76.93 4.30 -5.08
C SER A 92 -75.90 5.39 -4.72
N VAL A 93 -75.37 5.42 -3.48
CA VAL A 93 -74.33 6.35 -3.08
C VAL A 93 -73.02 6.06 -3.76
N TYR A 94 -72.61 4.76 -3.86
CA TYR A 94 -71.40 4.37 -4.57
C TYR A 94 -71.48 4.64 -6.07
N GLU A 95 -72.62 4.38 -6.73
CA GLU A 95 -72.78 4.67 -8.17
C GLU A 95 -72.66 6.20 -8.40
N ARG A 96 -73.33 7.02 -7.58
CA ARG A 96 -73.17 8.49 -7.66
C ARG A 96 -71.74 8.96 -7.40
N ALA A 97 -71.01 8.27 -6.52
CA ALA A 97 -69.60 8.55 -6.27
C ALA A 97 -68.74 8.19 -7.46
N LEU A 98 -69.02 7.07 -8.13
CA LEU A 98 -68.33 6.66 -9.35
C LEU A 98 -68.65 7.55 -10.57
N ASP A 99 -69.88 8.18 -10.62
CA ASP A 99 -70.19 9.20 -11.62
C ASP A 99 -69.34 10.47 -11.43
N VAL A 100 -68.88 10.75 -10.20
CA VAL A 100 -67.96 11.87 -9.94
C VAL A 100 -66.55 11.54 -10.32
N ASP A 101 -66.05 10.37 -9.92
CA ASP A 101 -64.69 9.91 -10.26
C ASP A 101 -64.66 8.41 -10.54
N PRO A 102 -64.81 8.01 -11.80
CA PRO A 102 -64.74 6.61 -12.18
C PRO A 102 -63.35 6.02 -12.14
N SER A 103 -62.29 6.87 -11.99
CA SER A 103 -60.88 6.41 -11.96
C SER A 103 -60.40 6.01 -10.57
N SER A 104 -61.21 6.26 -9.53
CA SER A 104 -60.84 6.00 -8.13
C SER A 104 -60.87 4.51 -7.78
N ILE A 105 -59.68 3.93 -7.73
CA ILE A 105 -59.49 2.51 -7.33
C ILE A 105 -60.08 2.24 -5.94
N LYS A 106 -59.98 3.19 -5.01
CA LYS A 106 -60.47 3.06 -3.64
C LYS A 106 -62.00 2.92 -3.59
N LEU A 107 -62.72 3.66 -4.42
CA LEU A 107 -64.19 3.55 -4.49
C LEU A 107 -64.59 2.17 -5.00
N TRP A 108 -64.01 1.71 -6.10
CA TRP A 108 -64.28 0.38 -6.64
C TRP A 108 -64.01 -0.70 -5.61
N MET A 109 -62.88 -0.64 -4.92
CA MET A 109 -62.54 -1.64 -3.88
C MET A 109 -63.52 -1.59 -2.69
N SER A 110 -63.88 -0.42 -2.22
CA SER A 110 -64.80 -0.27 -1.09
C SER A 110 -66.22 -0.72 -1.45
N TYR A 111 -66.65 -0.43 -2.69
CA TYR A 111 -67.93 -0.87 -3.19
C TYR A 111 -68.01 -2.40 -3.33
N THR A 112 -67.01 -3.00 -3.93
CA THR A 112 -66.94 -4.48 -4.05
C THR A 112 -66.83 -5.15 -2.69
N GLU A 113 -66.06 -4.59 -1.74
CA GLU A 113 -65.96 -5.09 -0.37
C GLU A 113 -67.31 -5.01 0.38
N MET A 114 -68.08 -3.96 0.17
CA MET A 114 -69.41 -3.83 0.70
C MET A 114 -70.34 -4.91 0.18
N GLU A 115 -70.33 -5.18 -1.14
CA GLU A 115 -71.16 -6.25 -1.76
C GLU A 115 -70.74 -7.63 -1.24
N LEU A 116 -69.46 -7.88 -1.04
CA LEU A 116 -68.98 -9.13 -0.47
C LEU A 116 -69.38 -9.32 0.98
N LYS A 117 -69.36 -8.26 1.79
CA LYS A 117 -69.88 -8.27 3.15
C LYS A 117 -71.40 -8.54 3.18
N GLY A 118 -72.12 -8.01 2.20
CA GLY A 118 -73.52 -8.29 1.96
C GLY A 118 -73.85 -9.67 1.37
N ARG A 119 -72.78 -10.51 1.07
CA ARG A 119 -72.89 -11.82 0.42
C ARG A 119 -73.49 -11.77 -1.00
N ASN A 120 -73.43 -10.63 -1.67
CA ASN A 120 -73.93 -10.41 -3.01
C ASN A 120 -72.87 -10.69 -4.07
N VAL A 121 -72.44 -11.91 -4.18
CA VAL A 121 -71.28 -12.31 -5.01
C VAL A 121 -71.46 -11.93 -6.48
N GLN A 122 -72.66 -12.05 -7.05
CA GLN A 122 -72.90 -11.72 -8.46
C GLN A 122 -72.77 -10.22 -8.73
N HIS A 123 -73.22 -9.40 -7.80
CA HIS A 123 -73.02 -7.95 -7.91
C HIS A 123 -71.53 -7.58 -7.82
N ALA A 124 -70.81 -8.24 -6.91
CA ALA A 124 -69.36 -8.03 -6.80
C ALA A 124 -68.60 -8.43 -8.11
N ARG A 125 -68.98 -9.54 -8.75
CA ARG A 125 -68.48 -9.93 -10.06
C ARG A 125 -68.73 -8.85 -11.11
N ASN A 126 -69.97 -8.40 -11.22
CA ASN A 126 -70.33 -7.37 -12.19
C ASN A 126 -69.56 -6.07 -11.96
N LEU A 127 -69.34 -5.71 -10.67
CA LEU A 127 -68.54 -4.53 -10.31
C LEU A 127 -67.09 -4.71 -10.73
N TYR A 128 -66.48 -5.88 -10.46
CA TYR A 128 -65.11 -6.12 -10.94
C TYR A 128 -65.05 -6.13 -12.46
N ASP A 129 -66.00 -6.73 -13.17
CA ASP A 129 -66.02 -6.68 -14.62
C ASP A 129 -66.11 -5.26 -15.17
N ARG A 130 -66.95 -4.42 -14.59
CA ARG A 130 -67.01 -2.99 -14.93
C ARG A 130 -65.72 -2.27 -14.62
N ALA A 131 -65.15 -2.49 -13.42
CA ALA A 131 -63.91 -1.85 -12.96
C ALA A 131 -62.73 -2.19 -13.86
N VAL A 132 -62.52 -3.46 -14.20
CA VAL A 132 -61.39 -3.88 -15.07
C VAL A 132 -61.59 -3.44 -16.54
N THR A 133 -62.87 -3.24 -16.96
CA THR A 133 -63.16 -2.73 -18.31
C THR A 133 -62.83 -1.24 -18.41
N LEU A 134 -63.13 -0.47 -17.36
CA LEU A 134 -62.85 0.97 -17.30
C LEU A 134 -61.36 1.25 -16.98
N LEU A 135 -60.75 0.44 -16.12
CA LEU A 135 -59.40 0.62 -15.62
C LEU A 135 -58.53 -0.61 -15.86
N PRO A 136 -58.26 -0.99 -17.13
CA PRO A 136 -57.57 -2.24 -17.48
C PRO A 136 -56.11 -2.30 -17.06
N ARG A 137 -55.47 -1.17 -16.85
CA ARG A 137 -54.06 -1.05 -16.43
C ARG A 137 -53.81 -1.08 -14.92
N VAL A 138 -54.86 -1.25 -14.14
CA VAL A 138 -54.77 -1.28 -12.66
C VAL A 138 -54.72 -2.72 -12.17
N ASP A 139 -53.54 -3.23 -11.94
CA ASP A 139 -53.30 -4.63 -11.51
C ASP A 139 -54.05 -4.99 -10.22
N GLN A 140 -54.24 -4.06 -9.27
CA GLN A 140 -54.90 -4.32 -8.01
C GLN A 140 -56.33 -4.82 -8.17
N LEU A 141 -57.07 -4.31 -9.18
CA LEU A 141 -58.43 -4.72 -9.45
C LEU A 141 -58.49 -6.17 -9.99
N TRP A 142 -57.53 -6.50 -10.89
CA TRP A 142 -57.42 -7.85 -11.44
C TRP A 142 -57.06 -8.85 -10.35
N TYR A 143 -56.07 -8.53 -9.48
CA TYR A 143 -55.70 -9.42 -8.37
C TYR A 143 -56.88 -9.69 -7.44
N ARG A 144 -57.66 -8.67 -7.12
CA ARG A 144 -58.85 -8.83 -6.28
C ARG A 144 -59.94 -9.61 -6.93
N TYR A 145 -60.11 -9.45 -8.26
CA TYR A 145 -61.07 -10.22 -9.01
C TYR A 145 -60.70 -11.69 -9.07
N VAL A 146 -59.44 -11.99 -9.38
CA VAL A 146 -58.95 -13.36 -9.34
C VAL A 146 -59.13 -13.98 -7.98
N TYR A 147 -58.74 -13.26 -6.94
CA TYR A 147 -58.87 -13.70 -5.55
C TYR A 147 -60.34 -14.04 -5.19
N LEU A 148 -61.30 -13.24 -5.66
CA LEU A 148 -62.69 -13.53 -5.47
C LEU A 148 -63.08 -14.86 -6.14
N GLU A 149 -62.72 -15.09 -7.40
CA GLU A 149 -63.04 -16.32 -8.12
C GLU A 149 -62.36 -17.54 -7.48
N GLU A 150 -61.12 -17.39 -6.99
CA GLU A 150 -60.44 -18.46 -6.23
C GLU A 150 -61.16 -18.78 -4.91
N MET A 151 -61.56 -17.77 -4.14
CA MET A 151 -62.33 -17.96 -2.90
C MET A 151 -63.65 -18.69 -3.14
N LEU A 152 -64.26 -18.51 -4.31
CA LEU A 152 -65.47 -19.18 -4.71
C LEU A 152 -65.23 -20.57 -5.33
N GLN A 153 -63.95 -21.01 -5.36
CA GLN A 153 -63.49 -22.25 -6.02
C GLN A 153 -63.84 -22.33 -7.51
N ASN A 154 -64.09 -21.19 -8.13
CA ASN A 154 -64.36 -21.12 -9.56
C ASN A 154 -63.07 -20.93 -10.36
N VAL A 155 -62.28 -22.00 -10.44
CA VAL A 155 -61.01 -22.01 -11.16
C VAL A 155 -61.16 -21.63 -12.65
N ALA A 156 -62.24 -22.07 -13.28
CA ALA A 156 -62.51 -21.73 -14.68
C ALA A 156 -62.74 -20.22 -14.86
N GLY A 157 -63.46 -19.58 -13.92
CA GLY A 157 -63.64 -18.13 -13.91
C GLY A 157 -62.35 -17.37 -13.68
N ALA A 158 -61.53 -17.83 -12.70
CA ALA A 158 -60.22 -17.23 -12.43
C ALA A 158 -59.31 -17.28 -13.66
N ARG A 159 -59.30 -18.40 -14.39
CA ARG A 159 -58.54 -18.53 -15.66
C ARG A 159 -59.03 -17.52 -16.70
N GLN A 160 -60.35 -17.39 -16.88
CA GLN A 160 -60.90 -16.40 -17.83
C GLN A 160 -60.50 -14.97 -17.47
N VAL A 161 -60.47 -14.65 -16.18
CA VAL A 161 -60.02 -13.34 -15.72
C VAL A 161 -58.52 -13.12 -16.02
N PHE A 162 -57.66 -14.11 -15.75
CA PHE A 162 -56.26 -14.03 -16.14
C PHE A 162 -56.05 -13.87 -17.64
N GLU A 163 -56.79 -14.68 -18.44
CA GLU A 163 -56.70 -14.60 -19.92
C GLU A 163 -57.09 -13.23 -20.45
N ARG A 164 -58.09 -12.61 -19.86
CA ARG A 164 -58.49 -11.22 -20.18
C ARG A 164 -57.42 -10.21 -19.77
N TRP A 165 -56.85 -10.43 -18.57
CA TRP A 165 -55.81 -9.54 -18.05
C TRP A 165 -54.55 -9.62 -18.90
N LEU A 166 -54.07 -10.81 -19.28
CA LEU A 166 -52.89 -11.00 -20.10
C LEU A 166 -52.96 -10.35 -21.48
N LYS A 167 -54.17 -10.09 -22.03
CA LYS A 167 -54.36 -9.33 -23.26
C LYS A 167 -53.84 -7.87 -23.17
N TRP A 168 -53.72 -7.36 -21.97
CA TRP A 168 -53.20 -6.00 -21.69
C TRP A 168 -51.70 -5.96 -21.38
N GLU A 169 -50.99 -7.07 -21.57
CA GLU A 169 -49.55 -7.20 -21.34
C GLU A 169 -49.11 -6.68 -19.97
N PRO A 170 -49.66 -7.18 -18.86
CA PRO A 170 -49.36 -6.74 -17.53
C PRO A 170 -47.91 -7.05 -17.15
N ASP A 171 -47.50 -6.55 -15.97
CA ASP A 171 -46.18 -6.83 -15.40
C ASP A 171 -45.93 -8.29 -15.11
N ASP A 172 -44.66 -8.68 -14.98
CA ASP A 172 -44.21 -10.05 -14.67
C ASP A 172 -44.90 -10.68 -13.47
N LYS A 173 -45.37 -9.86 -12.55
CA LYS A 173 -46.09 -10.30 -11.35
C LYS A 173 -47.42 -10.97 -11.69
N ALA A 174 -48.09 -10.48 -12.71
CA ALA A 174 -49.38 -11.06 -13.15
C ALA A 174 -49.18 -12.48 -13.74
N TRP A 175 -48.17 -12.65 -14.59
CA TRP A 175 -47.79 -13.93 -15.11
C TRP A 175 -47.43 -14.94 -14.01
N GLN A 176 -46.59 -14.48 -13.03
CA GLN A 176 -46.23 -15.32 -11.90
C GLN A 176 -47.45 -15.68 -11.02
N ALA A 177 -48.39 -14.76 -10.86
CA ALA A 177 -49.62 -15.05 -10.11
C ALA A 177 -50.49 -16.12 -10.80
N TYR A 178 -50.60 -16.05 -12.14
CA TYR A 178 -51.29 -17.07 -12.95
C TYR A 178 -50.62 -18.43 -12.80
N ILE A 179 -49.32 -18.48 -12.97
CA ILE A 179 -48.53 -19.71 -12.80
C ILE A 179 -48.73 -20.30 -11.41
N LYS A 180 -48.59 -19.49 -10.36
CA LYS A 180 -48.81 -19.91 -8.96
C LYS A 180 -50.25 -20.40 -8.69
N MET A 181 -51.24 -19.82 -9.37
CA MET A 181 -52.59 -20.34 -9.30
C MET A 181 -52.67 -21.76 -9.91
N GLU A 182 -52.14 -21.96 -11.13
CA GLU A 182 -52.16 -23.28 -11.76
C GLU A 182 -51.33 -24.30 -10.95
N GLU A 183 -50.24 -23.92 -10.34
CA GLU A 183 -49.46 -24.74 -9.40
C GLU A 183 -50.30 -25.19 -8.19
N ARG A 184 -51.06 -24.27 -7.57
CA ARG A 184 -51.95 -24.58 -6.42
C ARG A 184 -53.00 -25.61 -6.77
N TYR A 185 -53.47 -25.58 -8.02
CA TYR A 185 -54.46 -26.52 -8.52
C TYR A 185 -53.86 -27.78 -9.17
N ASN A 186 -52.50 -27.90 -9.09
CA ASN A 186 -51.75 -29.02 -9.64
C ASN A 186 -51.93 -29.22 -11.17
N GLU A 187 -52.26 -28.16 -11.89
CA GLU A 187 -52.41 -28.15 -13.35
C GLU A 187 -51.05 -27.68 -13.98
N LEU A 188 -50.04 -28.50 -13.72
CA LEU A 188 -48.68 -28.15 -14.05
C LEU A 188 -48.39 -28.01 -15.55
N ASP A 189 -49.10 -28.75 -16.40
CA ASP A 189 -48.95 -28.64 -17.85
C ASP A 189 -49.47 -27.31 -18.39
N ARG A 190 -50.53 -26.78 -17.75
CA ARG A 190 -51.04 -25.45 -18.07
C ARG A 190 -50.09 -24.37 -17.59
N ALA A 191 -49.51 -24.56 -16.42
CA ALA A 191 -48.48 -23.64 -15.93
C ALA A 191 -47.29 -23.55 -16.90
N SER A 192 -46.84 -24.68 -17.45
CA SER A 192 -45.80 -24.71 -18.50
C SER A 192 -46.25 -23.95 -19.77
N ALA A 193 -47.47 -24.13 -20.24
CA ALA A 193 -48.00 -23.37 -21.39
C ALA A 193 -48.13 -21.86 -21.10
N VAL A 194 -48.35 -21.46 -19.84
CA VAL A 194 -48.33 -20.05 -19.44
C VAL A 194 -46.91 -19.51 -19.49
N TYR A 195 -45.91 -20.27 -19.04
CA TYR A 195 -44.50 -19.88 -19.19
C TYR A 195 -44.10 -19.69 -20.64
N GLU A 196 -44.45 -20.62 -21.52
CA GLU A 196 -44.17 -20.53 -22.95
C GLU A 196 -44.74 -19.24 -23.57
N ARG A 197 -45.97 -18.89 -23.23
CA ARG A 197 -46.60 -17.65 -23.67
C ARG A 197 -45.96 -16.43 -23.07
N TRP A 198 -45.56 -16.49 -21.78
CA TRP A 198 -44.85 -15.40 -21.13
C TRP A 198 -43.52 -15.11 -21.81
N VAL A 199 -42.75 -16.15 -22.14
CA VAL A 199 -41.51 -16.01 -22.89
C VAL A 199 -41.75 -15.43 -24.27
N GLY A 200 -42.83 -15.85 -24.98
CA GLY A 200 -43.20 -15.28 -26.27
C GLY A 200 -43.51 -13.77 -26.25
N VAL A 201 -44.07 -13.27 -25.14
CA VAL A 201 -44.35 -11.82 -24.96
C VAL A 201 -43.14 -11.05 -24.45
N ARG A 202 -42.39 -11.63 -23.49
CA ARG A 202 -41.19 -11.01 -22.86
C ARG A 202 -40.08 -12.01 -22.77
N PRO A 203 -39.20 -12.10 -23.76
CA PRO A 203 -38.10 -13.06 -23.80
C PRO A 203 -36.90 -12.64 -22.91
N GLU A 204 -37.17 -12.31 -21.64
CA GLU A 204 -36.10 -11.95 -20.69
C GLU A 204 -35.40 -13.20 -20.14
N PRO A 205 -34.05 -13.16 -19.91
CA PRO A 205 -33.31 -14.30 -19.36
C PRO A 205 -33.88 -14.82 -18.03
N ARG A 206 -34.47 -13.93 -17.24
CA ARG A 206 -35.08 -14.27 -15.93
C ARG A 206 -36.31 -15.17 -16.09
N VAL A 207 -37.04 -14.98 -17.17
CA VAL A 207 -38.28 -15.78 -17.45
C VAL A 207 -37.86 -17.18 -17.86
N TRP A 208 -36.90 -17.29 -18.79
CA TRP A 208 -36.35 -18.56 -19.22
C TRP A 208 -35.80 -19.38 -18.06
N VAL A 209 -35.03 -18.74 -17.17
CA VAL A 209 -34.46 -19.39 -15.96
C VAL A 209 -35.58 -19.87 -15.01
N LYS A 210 -36.65 -19.12 -14.86
CA LYS A 210 -37.79 -19.55 -14.04
C LYS A 210 -38.51 -20.74 -14.66
N TRP A 211 -38.73 -20.71 -15.96
CA TRP A 211 -39.35 -21.83 -16.66
C TRP A 211 -38.51 -23.10 -16.60
N GLY A 212 -37.21 -23.00 -16.91
CA GLY A 212 -36.31 -24.14 -16.79
C GLY A 212 -36.26 -24.74 -15.38
N LYS A 213 -36.23 -23.90 -14.32
CA LYS A 213 -36.33 -24.38 -12.92
C LYS A 213 -37.67 -25.06 -12.62
N PHE A 214 -38.75 -24.51 -13.12
CA PHE A 214 -40.08 -25.07 -12.92
C PHE A 214 -40.18 -26.48 -13.52
N GLU A 215 -39.66 -26.71 -14.75
CA GLU A 215 -39.63 -28.03 -15.36
C GLU A 215 -38.64 -28.98 -14.63
N GLU A 216 -37.52 -28.45 -14.10
CA GLU A 216 -36.59 -29.21 -13.25
C GLU A 216 -37.27 -29.71 -11.97
N GLU A 217 -37.99 -28.84 -11.27
CA GLU A 217 -38.71 -29.18 -10.02
C GLU A 217 -39.80 -30.25 -10.23
N ARG A 218 -40.33 -30.33 -11.45
CA ARG A 218 -41.24 -31.38 -11.89
C ARG A 218 -40.54 -32.69 -12.23
N GLY A 219 -39.20 -32.72 -12.25
CA GLY A 219 -38.45 -33.90 -12.68
C GLY A 219 -38.41 -34.13 -14.20
N ARG A 220 -38.88 -33.19 -15.00
CA ARG A 220 -38.86 -33.29 -16.49
C ARG A 220 -37.57 -32.66 -17.03
N LEU A 221 -36.45 -33.31 -16.76
CA LEU A 221 -35.11 -32.80 -17.14
C LEU A 221 -35.00 -32.62 -18.67
N ASP A 222 -35.59 -33.46 -19.49
CA ASP A 222 -35.50 -33.32 -20.94
C ASP A 222 -36.20 -32.06 -21.45
N LYS A 223 -37.38 -31.73 -20.90
CA LYS A 223 -38.06 -30.47 -21.22
C LYS A 223 -37.27 -29.24 -20.68
N ALA A 224 -36.71 -29.35 -19.49
CA ALA A 224 -35.87 -28.27 -18.97
C ALA A 224 -34.66 -28.02 -19.87
N ARG A 225 -34.04 -29.06 -20.40
CA ARG A 225 -32.95 -28.97 -21.41
C ARG A 225 -33.43 -28.28 -22.68
N GLU A 226 -34.56 -28.71 -23.22
CA GLU A 226 -35.18 -28.10 -24.39
C GLU A 226 -35.43 -26.60 -24.19
N VAL A 227 -36.00 -26.22 -23.04
CA VAL A 227 -36.23 -24.81 -22.69
C VAL A 227 -34.93 -24.01 -22.65
N PHE A 228 -33.88 -24.54 -22.03
CA PHE A 228 -32.59 -23.82 -21.98
C PHE A 228 -31.91 -23.77 -23.35
N GLN A 229 -32.00 -24.82 -24.16
CA GLN A 229 -31.48 -24.83 -25.54
C GLN A 229 -32.21 -23.82 -26.42
N THR A 230 -33.54 -23.81 -26.39
CA THR A 230 -34.35 -22.81 -27.10
C THR A 230 -34.03 -21.36 -26.64
N ALA A 231 -33.76 -21.19 -25.34
CA ALA A 231 -33.34 -19.90 -24.82
C ALA A 231 -31.99 -19.46 -25.42
N LEU A 232 -31.02 -20.38 -25.51
CA LEU A 232 -29.70 -20.07 -26.08
C LEU A 232 -29.77 -19.84 -27.59
N GLU A 233 -30.62 -20.54 -28.29
CA GLU A 233 -30.90 -20.31 -29.72
C GLU A 233 -31.56 -18.94 -29.95
N PHE A 234 -32.47 -18.52 -29.04
CA PHE A 234 -33.13 -17.21 -29.12
C PHE A 234 -32.16 -16.05 -28.93
N PHE A 235 -31.24 -16.15 -27.96
CA PHE A 235 -30.25 -15.09 -27.71
C PHE A 235 -29.14 -15.04 -28.75
N GLY A 236 -29.02 -16.06 -29.62
CA GLY A 236 -28.12 -16.08 -30.78
C GLY A 236 -26.64 -15.95 -30.44
N ASP A 237 -25.87 -15.45 -31.41
CA ASP A 237 -24.40 -15.32 -31.33
C ASP A 237 -23.92 -13.88 -31.18
N ASP A 238 -24.80 -12.88 -31.10
CA ASP A 238 -24.43 -11.50 -30.95
C ASP A 238 -23.89 -11.21 -29.53
N GLU A 239 -22.75 -10.53 -29.41
CA GLU A 239 -22.05 -10.31 -28.14
C GLU A 239 -22.92 -9.66 -27.06
N GLU A 240 -23.79 -8.70 -27.43
CA GLU A 240 -24.69 -8.04 -26.48
C GLU A 240 -25.80 -8.96 -25.96
N GLU A 241 -26.29 -9.86 -26.80
CA GLU A 241 -27.34 -10.78 -26.43
C GLU A 241 -26.80 -11.99 -25.66
N VAL A 242 -25.60 -12.46 -26.00
CA VAL A 242 -24.88 -13.51 -25.24
C VAL A 242 -24.56 -13.00 -23.83
N GLU A 243 -24.26 -11.73 -23.64
CA GLU A 243 -24.09 -11.14 -22.32
C GLU A 243 -25.37 -11.26 -21.47
N LYS A 244 -26.52 -10.96 -22.05
CA LYS A 244 -27.83 -11.11 -21.39
C LYS A 244 -28.10 -12.60 -21.06
N ALA A 245 -27.67 -13.51 -21.92
CA ALA A 245 -27.82 -14.95 -21.74
C ALA A 245 -26.93 -15.55 -20.63
N GLN A 246 -25.97 -14.81 -20.08
CA GLN A 246 -25.06 -15.30 -19.04
C GLN A 246 -25.80 -15.97 -17.86
N ALA A 247 -26.94 -15.40 -17.45
CA ALA A 247 -27.78 -15.96 -16.40
C ALA A 247 -28.40 -17.30 -16.78
N VAL A 248 -28.73 -17.49 -18.06
CA VAL A 248 -29.29 -18.72 -18.61
C VAL A 248 -28.24 -19.82 -18.62
N PHE A 249 -27.03 -19.54 -19.12
CA PHE A 249 -25.89 -20.47 -19.06
C PHE A 249 -25.61 -20.94 -17.64
N GLY A 250 -25.53 -19.99 -16.69
CA GLY A 250 -25.28 -20.31 -15.29
C GLY A 250 -26.39 -21.13 -14.64
N ALA A 251 -27.64 -20.93 -15.03
CA ALA A 251 -28.78 -21.72 -14.56
C ALA A 251 -28.79 -23.11 -15.15
N PHE A 252 -28.52 -23.23 -16.45
CA PHE A 252 -28.46 -24.52 -17.18
C PHE A 252 -27.34 -25.40 -16.60
N ALA A 253 -26.14 -24.88 -16.46
CA ALA A 253 -25.03 -25.63 -15.88
C ALA A 253 -25.31 -26.06 -14.41
N LYS A 254 -25.99 -25.25 -13.62
CA LYS A 254 -26.42 -25.62 -12.27
C LYS A 254 -27.49 -26.74 -12.27
N MET A 255 -28.39 -26.71 -13.22
CA MET A 255 -29.40 -27.76 -13.40
C MET A 255 -28.71 -29.08 -13.72
N GLU A 256 -27.80 -29.13 -14.72
CA GLU A 256 -27.05 -30.34 -15.07
C GLU A 256 -26.16 -30.82 -13.90
N THR A 257 -25.59 -29.90 -13.10
CA THR A 257 -24.85 -30.25 -11.89
C THR A 257 -25.73 -30.96 -10.85
N ARG A 258 -26.99 -30.51 -10.66
CA ARG A 258 -27.95 -31.19 -9.76
C ARG A 258 -28.43 -32.53 -10.32
N ALA A 259 -28.52 -32.63 -11.65
CA ALA A 259 -28.78 -33.88 -12.33
C ALA A 259 -27.60 -34.87 -12.31
N LYS A 260 -26.44 -34.48 -11.77
CA LYS A 260 -25.17 -35.23 -11.71
C LYS A 260 -24.53 -35.48 -13.09
N GLU A 261 -24.92 -34.75 -14.11
CA GLU A 261 -24.32 -34.76 -15.43
C GLU A 261 -23.18 -33.77 -15.54
N TYR A 262 -22.05 -34.04 -14.82
CA TYR A 262 -20.96 -33.13 -14.68
C TYR A 262 -20.24 -32.78 -15.98
N GLU A 263 -20.11 -33.73 -16.90
CA GLU A 263 -19.48 -33.51 -18.20
C GLU A 263 -20.28 -32.51 -19.05
N ARG A 264 -21.64 -32.64 -19.04
CA ARG A 264 -22.50 -31.68 -19.73
C ARG A 264 -22.42 -30.30 -19.13
N ALA A 265 -22.43 -30.22 -17.80
CA ALA A 265 -22.23 -28.92 -17.09
C ALA A 265 -20.90 -28.26 -17.48
N ARG A 266 -19.82 -29.05 -17.60
CA ARG A 266 -18.49 -28.59 -18.02
C ARG A 266 -18.50 -28.05 -19.45
N VAL A 267 -19.13 -28.78 -20.37
CA VAL A 267 -19.26 -28.32 -21.76
C VAL A 267 -20.05 -27.01 -21.84
N ILE A 268 -21.15 -26.89 -21.09
CA ILE A 268 -21.96 -25.66 -21.06
C ILE A 268 -21.13 -24.46 -20.55
N TYR A 269 -20.35 -24.64 -19.46
CA TYR A 269 -19.50 -23.59 -18.96
C TYR A 269 -18.43 -23.20 -19.98
N LYS A 270 -17.72 -24.14 -20.58
CA LYS A 270 -16.71 -23.88 -21.61
C LYS A 270 -17.29 -23.14 -22.81
N PHE A 271 -18.38 -23.63 -23.34
CA PHE A 271 -19.10 -23.03 -24.48
C PHE A 271 -19.51 -21.57 -24.19
N ALA A 272 -20.03 -21.33 -22.98
CA ALA A 272 -20.41 -19.98 -22.58
C ALA A 272 -19.20 -19.05 -22.45
N LEU A 273 -18.06 -19.56 -21.93
CA LEU A 273 -16.83 -18.79 -21.75
C LEU A 273 -16.12 -18.49 -23.06
N GLU A 274 -16.26 -19.34 -24.09
CA GLU A 274 -15.71 -19.09 -25.42
C GLU A 274 -16.47 -17.97 -26.16
N ARG A 275 -17.77 -17.83 -25.91
CA ARG A 275 -18.62 -16.83 -26.58
C ARG A 275 -18.72 -15.50 -25.87
N LEU A 276 -18.58 -15.48 -24.56
CA LEU A 276 -18.65 -14.26 -23.78
C LEU A 276 -17.36 -13.44 -23.88
N PRO A 277 -17.44 -12.11 -24.04
CA PRO A 277 -16.28 -11.23 -23.97
C PRO A 277 -15.54 -11.43 -22.64
N ARG A 278 -14.22 -11.48 -22.71
CA ARG A 278 -13.36 -11.77 -21.54
C ARG A 278 -13.61 -10.83 -20.37
N SER A 279 -13.86 -9.54 -20.65
CA SER A 279 -14.13 -8.52 -19.63
C SER A 279 -15.42 -8.72 -18.84
N LYS A 280 -16.40 -9.45 -19.36
CA LYS A 280 -17.74 -9.60 -18.76
C LYS A 280 -18.02 -11.01 -18.21
N SER A 281 -17.08 -11.92 -18.38
CA SER A 281 -17.24 -13.35 -18.01
C SER A 281 -16.85 -13.69 -16.58
N SER A 282 -16.42 -12.73 -15.76
CA SER A 282 -15.89 -12.92 -14.39
C SER A 282 -16.85 -13.70 -13.48
N VAL A 283 -18.15 -13.39 -13.51
CA VAL A 283 -19.18 -14.07 -12.70
C VAL A 283 -19.32 -15.54 -13.09
N LEU A 284 -19.29 -15.82 -14.39
CA LEU A 284 -19.41 -17.19 -14.92
C LEU A 284 -18.15 -18.01 -14.60
N TYR A 285 -16.97 -17.41 -14.73
CA TYR A 285 -15.72 -18.03 -14.30
C TYR A 285 -15.70 -18.36 -12.82
N ALA A 286 -16.19 -17.45 -11.96
CA ALA A 286 -16.33 -17.73 -10.54
C ALA A 286 -17.26 -18.91 -10.26
N ALA A 287 -18.36 -19.02 -11.02
CA ALA A 287 -19.28 -20.16 -10.92
C ALA A 287 -18.63 -21.45 -11.41
N TYR A 288 -17.92 -21.42 -12.55
CA TYR A 288 -17.21 -22.55 -13.10
C TYR A 288 -16.08 -23.03 -12.20
N THR A 289 -15.27 -22.11 -11.66
CA THR A 289 -14.23 -22.45 -10.68
C THR A 289 -14.81 -23.13 -9.43
N ARG A 290 -15.98 -22.65 -8.96
CA ARG A 290 -16.67 -23.29 -7.82
C ARG A 290 -17.13 -24.70 -8.17
N PHE A 291 -17.66 -24.89 -9.38
CA PHE A 291 -18.06 -26.19 -9.89
C PHE A 291 -16.87 -27.15 -10.01
N GLU A 292 -15.75 -26.73 -10.60
CA GLU A 292 -14.54 -27.54 -10.73
C GLU A 292 -13.88 -27.87 -9.38
N LYS A 293 -13.98 -26.97 -8.39
CA LYS A 293 -13.54 -27.26 -7.00
C LYS A 293 -14.33 -28.39 -6.35
N GLN A 294 -15.60 -28.58 -6.73
CA GLN A 294 -16.48 -29.58 -6.13
C GLN A 294 -16.47 -30.90 -6.89
N HIS A 295 -16.33 -30.87 -8.21
CA HIS A 295 -16.58 -32.02 -9.08
C HIS A 295 -15.47 -32.25 -10.13
N GLY A 296 -14.46 -31.36 -10.20
CA GLY A 296 -13.39 -31.42 -11.18
C GLY A 296 -12.17 -32.24 -10.74
N THR A 297 -11.29 -32.50 -11.70
CA THR A 297 -9.94 -33.03 -11.47
C THR A 297 -9.00 -31.89 -11.08
N ARG A 298 -7.83 -32.21 -10.53
CA ARG A 298 -6.81 -31.21 -10.15
C ARG A 298 -6.38 -30.37 -11.35
N THR A 299 -6.11 -31.02 -12.48
CA THR A 299 -5.67 -30.35 -13.71
C THR A 299 -6.75 -29.41 -14.27
N SER A 300 -8.03 -29.83 -14.28
CA SER A 300 -9.12 -28.97 -14.77
C SER A 300 -9.39 -27.79 -13.84
N LEU A 301 -9.14 -27.95 -12.54
CA LEU A 301 -9.24 -26.84 -11.59
C LEU A 301 -8.11 -25.84 -11.81
N GLU A 302 -6.89 -26.29 -12.00
CA GLU A 302 -5.73 -25.43 -12.24
C GLU A 302 -5.91 -24.61 -13.52
N THR A 303 -6.36 -25.23 -14.61
CA THR A 303 -6.65 -24.54 -15.88
C THR A 303 -7.77 -23.49 -15.74
N THR A 304 -8.81 -23.77 -14.96
CA THR A 304 -9.88 -22.80 -14.71
C THR A 304 -9.45 -21.64 -13.83
N VAL A 305 -8.61 -21.89 -12.81
CA VAL A 305 -8.05 -20.85 -11.95
C VAL A 305 -7.12 -19.93 -12.74
N LEU A 306 -6.28 -20.52 -13.62
CA LEU A 306 -5.43 -19.75 -14.52
C LEU A 306 -6.26 -18.86 -15.47
N GLY A 307 -7.31 -19.43 -16.08
CA GLY A 307 -8.21 -18.66 -16.95
C GLY A 307 -8.87 -17.49 -16.24
N LYS A 308 -9.31 -17.68 -14.98
CA LYS A 308 -9.89 -16.62 -14.17
C LYS A 308 -8.89 -15.50 -13.89
N ARG A 309 -7.67 -15.85 -13.45
CA ARG A 309 -6.62 -14.86 -13.17
C ARG A 309 -6.20 -14.06 -14.41
N ARG A 310 -6.17 -14.73 -15.58
CA ARG A 310 -5.92 -14.05 -16.85
C ARG A 310 -6.90 -12.93 -17.10
N ILE A 311 -8.18 -13.16 -16.84
CA ILE A 311 -9.22 -12.14 -17.01
C ILE A 311 -9.05 -11.00 -16.01
N GLU A 312 -8.79 -11.32 -14.74
CA GLU A 312 -8.54 -10.32 -13.70
C GLU A 312 -7.37 -9.41 -14.09
N TYR A 313 -6.25 -9.97 -14.58
CA TYR A 313 -5.12 -9.20 -15.04
C TYR A 313 -5.41 -8.39 -16.32
N GLU A 314 -6.18 -8.92 -17.28
CA GLU A 314 -6.59 -8.18 -18.47
C GLU A 314 -7.49 -6.97 -18.11
N GLU A 315 -8.39 -7.13 -17.14
CA GLU A 315 -9.21 -6.02 -16.61
C GLU A 315 -8.36 -4.95 -15.92
N GLU A 316 -7.42 -5.35 -15.07
CA GLU A 316 -6.50 -4.43 -14.39
C GLU A 316 -5.60 -3.68 -15.38
N VAL A 317 -5.05 -4.40 -16.37
CA VAL A 317 -4.20 -3.81 -17.41
C VAL A 317 -4.98 -2.85 -18.32
N THR A 318 -6.24 -3.13 -18.63
CA THR A 318 -7.09 -2.21 -19.41
C THR A 318 -7.44 -0.95 -18.63
N HIS A 319 -7.57 -1.07 -17.30
CA HIS A 319 -7.81 0.07 -16.42
C HIS A 319 -6.58 0.98 -16.30
N ASP A 320 -5.40 0.39 -16.08
CA ASP A 320 -4.13 1.12 -15.98
C ASP A 320 -2.98 0.35 -16.65
N SER A 321 -2.69 0.67 -17.90
CA SER A 321 -1.65 0.04 -18.71
C SER A 321 -0.23 0.35 -18.24
N HIS A 322 -0.04 1.39 -17.41
CA HIS A 322 1.25 1.81 -16.86
C HIS A 322 1.56 1.22 -15.48
N ASN A 323 0.66 0.43 -14.93
CA ASN A 323 0.92 -0.33 -13.71
C ASN A 323 1.76 -1.59 -14.02
N TYR A 324 3.08 -1.42 -14.00
CA TYR A 324 4.00 -2.49 -14.35
C TYR A 324 4.00 -3.66 -13.37
N ASP A 325 3.55 -3.46 -12.13
CA ASP A 325 3.49 -4.55 -11.14
C ASP A 325 2.45 -5.61 -11.55
N VAL A 326 1.31 -5.19 -12.12
CA VAL A 326 0.31 -6.10 -12.70
C VAL A 326 0.89 -6.90 -13.88
N TRP A 327 1.67 -6.25 -14.74
CA TRP A 327 2.33 -6.92 -15.85
C TRP A 327 3.36 -7.97 -15.39
N PHE A 328 4.09 -7.70 -14.29
CA PHE A 328 4.99 -8.68 -13.69
C PHE A 328 4.25 -9.90 -13.17
N ASP A 329 3.14 -9.68 -12.48
CA ASP A 329 2.36 -10.78 -11.92
C ASP A 329 1.67 -11.59 -13.02
N TYR A 330 1.23 -10.92 -14.09
CA TYR A 330 0.65 -11.58 -15.27
C TYR A 330 1.70 -12.43 -16.00
N ALA A 331 2.89 -11.89 -16.26
CA ALA A 331 3.98 -12.63 -16.89
C ALA A 331 4.39 -13.85 -16.05
N ARG A 332 4.52 -13.69 -14.73
CA ARG A 332 4.82 -14.79 -13.81
C ARG A 332 3.75 -15.87 -13.80
N LEU A 333 2.47 -15.49 -13.92
CA LEU A 333 1.39 -16.45 -14.04
C LEU A 333 1.56 -17.33 -15.29
N GLU A 334 1.85 -16.72 -16.44
CA GLU A 334 2.03 -17.45 -17.70
C GLU A 334 3.32 -18.29 -17.70
N GLU A 335 4.41 -17.77 -17.12
CA GLU A 335 5.65 -18.55 -16.92
C GLU A 335 5.42 -19.75 -15.98
N GLY A 336 4.64 -19.55 -14.90
CA GLY A 336 4.27 -20.65 -14.01
C GLY A 336 3.44 -21.71 -14.72
N ALA A 337 2.50 -21.30 -15.58
CA ALA A 337 1.72 -22.21 -16.41
C ALA A 337 2.59 -22.96 -17.41
N LEU A 338 3.57 -22.29 -18.04
CA LEU A 338 4.54 -22.93 -18.94
C LEU A 338 5.37 -24.01 -18.22
N ARG A 339 5.85 -23.69 -17.00
CA ARG A 339 6.65 -24.65 -16.20
C ARG A 339 5.81 -25.88 -15.80
N THR A 340 4.56 -25.68 -15.39
CA THR A 340 3.67 -26.81 -15.06
C THR A 340 3.41 -27.70 -16.27
N LEU A 341 3.15 -27.12 -17.45
CA LEU A 341 2.97 -27.89 -18.70
C LEU A 341 4.21 -28.69 -19.07
N ARG A 342 5.40 -28.12 -18.88
CA ARG A 342 6.67 -28.79 -19.13
C ARG A 342 6.93 -29.93 -18.15
N ASP A 343 6.60 -29.73 -16.87
CA ASP A 343 6.76 -30.76 -15.82
C ASP A 343 5.79 -31.93 -16.02
N GLU A 344 4.60 -31.67 -16.52
CA GLU A 344 3.56 -32.66 -16.81
C GLU A 344 3.76 -33.36 -18.17
N GLY A 345 4.62 -32.81 -19.03
CA GLY A 345 4.91 -33.34 -20.37
C GLY A 345 3.73 -33.27 -21.34
N GLU A 346 2.83 -32.29 -21.15
CA GLU A 346 1.65 -32.07 -21.98
C GLU A 346 2.01 -31.38 -23.32
N GLU A 347 1.25 -31.69 -24.37
CA GLU A 347 1.34 -30.98 -25.66
C GLU A 347 0.83 -29.55 -25.52
N GLY A 348 1.52 -28.53 -26.09
CA GLY A 348 1.11 -27.12 -26.06
C GLY A 348 2.18 -26.16 -25.52
N GLU A 349 3.41 -26.63 -25.31
CA GLU A 349 4.53 -25.77 -24.85
C GLU A 349 4.77 -24.58 -25.79
N ALA A 350 4.72 -24.78 -27.11
CA ALA A 350 4.91 -23.73 -28.10
C ALA A 350 3.86 -22.61 -28.00
N GLU A 351 2.60 -22.98 -27.76
CA GLU A 351 1.50 -22.01 -27.57
C GLU A 351 1.65 -21.27 -26.24
N ALA A 352 2.10 -21.95 -25.19
CA ALA A 352 2.35 -21.31 -23.89
C ALA A 352 3.51 -20.29 -24.01
N ILE A 353 4.60 -20.63 -24.70
CA ILE A 353 5.71 -19.71 -24.98
C ILE A 353 5.20 -18.48 -25.76
N THR A 354 4.36 -18.67 -26.78
CA THR A 354 3.82 -17.54 -27.55
C THR A 354 2.97 -16.64 -26.68
N ARG A 355 2.16 -17.17 -25.76
CA ARG A 355 1.37 -16.37 -24.81
C ARG A 355 2.24 -15.55 -23.85
N VAL A 356 3.29 -16.16 -23.28
CA VAL A 356 4.23 -15.43 -22.42
C VAL A 356 4.87 -14.28 -23.20
N ARG A 357 5.31 -14.53 -24.44
CA ARG A 357 5.87 -13.51 -25.33
C ARG A 357 4.89 -12.38 -25.60
N GLU A 358 3.64 -12.69 -25.92
CA GLU A 358 2.59 -11.69 -26.15
C GLU A 358 2.38 -10.80 -24.93
N VAL A 359 2.36 -11.37 -23.71
CA VAL A 359 2.23 -10.60 -22.47
C VAL A 359 3.41 -9.66 -22.30
N TYR A 360 4.65 -10.14 -22.48
CA TYR A 360 5.82 -9.28 -22.37
C TYR A 360 5.86 -8.21 -23.47
N GLU A 361 5.55 -8.53 -24.71
CA GLU A 361 5.54 -7.57 -25.82
C GLU A 361 4.50 -6.47 -25.62
N ARG A 362 3.32 -6.82 -25.13
CA ARG A 362 2.28 -5.85 -24.76
C ARG A 362 2.71 -4.96 -23.57
N ALA A 363 3.33 -5.57 -22.55
CA ALA A 363 3.84 -4.84 -21.39
C ALA A 363 4.92 -3.83 -21.79
N VAL A 364 5.84 -4.24 -22.63
CA VAL A 364 6.95 -3.42 -23.13
C VAL A 364 6.50 -2.33 -24.09
N ALA A 365 5.40 -2.52 -24.83
CA ALA A 365 4.82 -1.50 -25.69
C ALA A 365 4.32 -0.26 -24.91
N ASN A 366 4.01 -0.40 -23.62
CA ASN A 366 3.54 0.69 -22.76
C ASN A 366 4.74 1.48 -22.16
N VAL A 367 5.29 2.40 -22.93
CA VAL A 367 6.42 3.24 -22.49
C VAL A 367 5.97 4.26 -21.44
N PRO A 368 6.75 4.49 -20.35
CA PRO A 368 6.39 5.48 -19.34
C PRO A 368 6.25 6.89 -19.92
N PRO A 369 5.19 7.64 -19.56
CA PRO A 369 4.89 8.95 -20.17
C PRO A 369 5.85 10.06 -19.75
N GLY A 370 6.68 9.88 -18.72
CA GLY A 370 7.57 10.89 -18.17
C GLY A 370 9.06 10.58 -18.35
N HIS A 371 9.91 11.62 -18.27
CA HIS A 371 11.36 11.47 -18.32
C HIS A 371 12.02 11.30 -16.96
N GLU A 372 11.23 11.09 -15.87
CA GLU A 372 11.77 10.87 -14.54
C GLU A 372 12.20 9.42 -14.36
N LYS A 373 13.42 9.23 -13.89
CA LYS A 373 14.03 7.90 -13.68
C LYS A 373 13.19 6.94 -12.85
N ARG A 374 12.43 7.44 -11.88
CA ARG A 374 11.59 6.62 -10.98
C ARG A 374 10.54 5.82 -11.74
N TYR A 375 9.86 6.41 -12.75
CA TYR A 375 8.84 5.73 -13.55
C TYR A 375 9.45 4.65 -14.45
N TRP A 376 10.67 4.87 -14.93
CA TRP A 376 11.38 3.92 -15.79
C TRP A 376 11.96 2.73 -15.02
N ARG A 377 12.10 2.83 -13.69
CA ARG A 377 12.74 1.79 -12.90
C ARG A 377 12.01 0.44 -13.01
N ARG A 378 10.67 0.42 -12.85
CA ARG A 378 9.87 -0.79 -12.99
C ARG A 378 9.85 -1.29 -14.43
N TYR A 379 9.63 -0.41 -15.37
CA TYR A 379 9.62 -0.72 -16.79
C TYR A 379 10.90 -1.42 -17.28
N ILE A 380 12.07 -0.97 -16.84
CA ILE A 380 13.33 -1.62 -17.21
C ILE A 380 13.45 -3.02 -16.63
N PHE A 381 12.89 -3.30 -15.47
CA PHE A 381 12.88 -4.67 -14.95
C PHE A 381 12.05 -5.62 -15.81
N LEU A 382 10.95 -5.16 -16.42
CA LEU A 382 10.17 -5.97 -17.39
C LEU A 382 11.05 -6.40 -18.59
N TRP A 383 11.84 -5.48 -19.13
CA TRP A 383 12.77 -5.80 -20.19
C TRP A 383 13.82 -6.83 -19.77
N LEU A 384 14.32 -6.71 -18.54
CA LEU A 384 15.29 -7.65 -17.99
C LEU A 384 14.69 -9.03 -17.76
N ASP A 385 13.48 -9.11 -17.23
CA ASP A 385 12.80 -10.38 -17.00
C ASP A 385 12.44 -11.03 -18.32
N TYR A 386 11.99 -10.25 -19.32
CA TYR A 386 11.75 -10.77 -20.66
C TYR A 386 13.03 -11.34 -21.30
N ALA A 387 14.15 -10.62 -21.20
CA ALA A 387 15.43 -11.11 -21.72
C ALA A 387 15.91 -12.37 -20.99
N LEU A 388 15.70 -12.46 -19.67
CA LEU A 388 16.01 -13.64 -18.87
C LEU A 388 15.11 -14.82 -19.21
N PHE A 389 13.83 -14.60 -19.45
CA PHE A 389 12.91 -15.63 -19.92
C PHE A 389 13.40 -16.25 -21.25
N GLU A 390 13.78 -15.42 -22.22
CA GLU A 390 14.30 -15.91 -23.51
C GLU A 390 15.68 -16.58 -23.37
N GLU A 391 16.50 -16.18 -22.40
CA GLU A 391 17.81 -16.79 -22.16
C GLU A 391 17.69 -18.15 -21.46
N ILE A 392 16.83 -18.26 -20.45
CA ILE A 392 16.77 -19.41 -19.53
C ILE A 392 15.76 -20.44 -20.00
N GLU A 393 14.52 -19.99 -20.26
CA GLU A 393 13.40 -20.89 -20.51
C GLU A 393 13.34 -21.33 -21.98
N THR A 394 13.41 -20.39 -22.92
CA THR A 394 13.29 -20.71 -24.35
C THR A 394 14.64 -21.02 -25.02
N LYS A 395 15.75 -20.52 -24.43
CA LYS A 395 17.13 -20.60 -24.97
C LYS A 395 17.27 -19.95 -26.35
N ASP A 396 16.39 -19.00 -26.68
CA ASP A 396 16.45 -18.20 -27.91
C ASP A 396 17.39 -16.98 -27.69
N TYR A 397 18.70 -17.23 -27.85
CA TYR A 397 19.71 -16.23 -27.54
C TYR A 397 19.72 -15.04 -28.52
N ASP A 398 19.28 -15.25 -29.75
CA ASP A 398 19.26 -14.17 -30.73
C ASP A 398 18.12 -13.19 -30.42
N ARG A 399 16.97 -13.70 -29.98
CA ARG A 399 15.87 -12.89 -29.50
C ARG A 399 16.22 -12.16 -28.19
N ALA A 400 16.85 -12.86 -27.23
CA ALA A 400 17.33 -12.22 -26.00
C ALA A 400 18.29 -11.05 -26.30
N ARG A 401 19.22 -11.23 -27.25
CA ARG A 401 20.12 -10.18 -27.72
C ARG A 401 19.41 -9.00 -28.32
N GLN A 402 18.35 -9.25 -29.11
CA GLN A 402 17.53 -8.20 -29.70
C GLN A 402 16.78 -7.41 -28.62
N ILE A 403 16.19 -8.10 -27.65
CA ILE A 403 15.50 -7.48 -26.50
C ILE A 403 16.42 -6.54 -25.73
N TYR A 404 17.64 -6.98 -25.40
CA TYR A 404 18.62 -6.12 -24.73
C TYR A 404 18.98 -4.88 -25.55
N ARG A 405 19.15 -5.01 -26.88
CA ARG A 405 19.43 -3.87 -27.77
C ARG A 405 18.30 -2.86 -27.80
N GLU A 406 17.06 -3.34 -27.94
CA GLU A 406 15.90 -2.48 -27.97
C GLU A 406 15.68 -1.80 -26.60
N ALA A 407 15.88 -2.51 -25.50
CA ALA A 407 15.81 -1.94 -24.15
C ALA A 407 16.79 -0.77 -23.96
N ILE A 408 17.99 -0.89 -24.51
CA ILE A 408 19.00 0.18 -24.45
C ILE A 408 18.61 1.36 -25.35
N ASN A 409 18.03 1.10 -26.52
CA ASN A 409 17.63 2.14 -27.47
C ASN A 409 16.48 2.99 -26.96
N ILE A 410 15.52 2.37 -26.27
CA ILE A 410 14.32 3.05 -25.74
C ILE A 410 14.67 3.96 -24.56
N VAL A 411 15.62 3.54 -23.70
CA VAL A 411 16.04 4.36 -22.54
C VAL A 411 16.68 5.67 -23.01
N PRO A 412 16.23 6.84 -22.51
CA PRO A 412 16.87 8.12 -22.83
C PRO A 412 18.23 8.26 -22.11
N ASN A 413 19.23 7.52 -22.57
CA ASN A 413 20.56 7.41 -21.93
C ASN A 413 21.29 8.75 -21.77
N LYS A 414 20.90 9.79 -22.51
CA LYS A 414 21.46 11.15 -22.35
C LYS A 414 20.96 11.86 -21.09
N ILE A 415 19.76 11.51 -20.60
CA ILE A 415 19.14 12.14 -19.43
C ILE A 415 19.43 11.30 -18.19
N PHE A 416 19.18 10.02 -18.28
CA PHE A 416 19.47 9.05 -17.21
C PHE A 416 19.80 7.68 -17.81
N THR A 417 20.53 6.87 -17.06
CA THR A 417 20.83 5.51 -17.47
C THR A 417 20.66 4.51 -16.33
N PHE A 418 20.48 3.26 -16.72
CA PHE A 418 20.42 2.12 -15.79
C PHE A 418 21.66 1.23 -16.00
N ALA A 419 22.66 1.43 -15.17
CA ALA A 419 23.90 0.65 -15.25
C ALA A 419 23.65 -0.87 -15.23
N LYS A 420 22.63 -1.31 -14.46
CA LYS A 420 22.25 -2.74 -14.35
C LYS A 420 21.87 -3.35 -15.71
N LEU A 421 21.16 -2.61 -16.57
CA LEU A 421 20.79 -3.08 -17.90
C LEU A 421 22.02 -3.36 -18.77
N TRP A 422 22.95 -2.42 -18.81
CA TRP A 422 24.20 -2.57 -19.55
C TRP A 422 25.07 -3.71 -19.02
N ILE A 423 25.17 -3.84 -17.70
CA ILE A 423 25.94 -4.88 -17.04
C ILE A 423 25.35 -6.26 -17.32
N LEU A 424 24.02 -6.43 -17.23
CA LEU A 424 23.38 -7.70 -17.51
C LEU A 424 23.49 -8.09 -18.97
N TYR A 425 23.37 -7.13 -19.89
CA TYR A 425 23.60 -7.39 -21.32
C TYR A 425 25.04 -7.83 -21.58
N ALA A 426 26.04 -7.15 -21.03
CA ALA A 426 27.42 -7.55 -21.17
C ALA A 426 27.66 -8.94 -20.57
N ARG A 427 27.13 -9.24 -19.38
CA ARG A 427 27.24 -10.57 -18.77
C ARG A 427 26.55 -11.66 -19.58
N PHE A 428 25.42 -11.34 -20.24
CA PHE A 428 24.79 -12.26 -21.19
C PHE A 428 25.72 -12.61 -22.32
N GLU A 429 26.39 -11.65 -22.99
CA GLU A 429 27.35 -11.91 -24.06
C GLU A 429 28.59 -12.67 -23.55
N VAL A 430 29.03 -12.44 -22.32
CA VAL A 430 30.09 -13.23 -21.67
C VAL A 430 29.65 -14.70 -21.50
N ARG A 431 28.47 -14.96 -21.01
CA ARG A 431 27.90 -16.33 -20.89
C ARG A 431 27.82 -17.02 -22.26
N ARG A 432 27.66 -16.24 -23.33
CA ARG A 432 27.67 -16.74 -24.72
C ARG A 432 29.06 -16.78 -25.34
N LEU A 433 30.13 -16.58 -24.55
CA LEU A 433 31.53 -16.57 -24.98
C LEU A 433 31.86 -15.51 -26.04
N ASN A 434 31.08 -14.47 -26.15
CA ASN A 434 31.27 -13.36 -27.09
C ASN A 434 31.90 -12.15 -26.38
N LEU A 435 33.16 -12.26 -26.04
CA LEU A 435 33.90 -11.27 -25.27
C LEU A 435 34.05 -9.92 -26.01
N GLU A 436 34.20 -9.96 -27.34
CA GLU A 436 34.31 -8.72 -28.12
C GLU A 436 33.03 -7.89 -28.05
N ALA A 437 31.88 -8.54 -28.14
CA ALA A 437 30.60 -7.85 -28.00
C ALA A 437 30.41 -7.29 -26.57
N ALA A 438 30.74 -8.07 -25.53
CA ALA A 438 30.67 -7.63 -24.14
C ALA A 438 31.53 -6.37 -23.88
N ARG A 439 32.77 -6.39 -24.37
CA ARG A 439 33.70 -5.25 -24.30
C ARG A 439 33.18 -4.03 -25.05
N LYS A 440 32.62 -4.24 -26.26
CA LYS A 440 32.00 -3.15 -27.03
C LYS A 440 30.80 -2.53 -26.29
N ILE A 441 29.95 -3.35 -25.69
CA ILE A 441 28.78 -2.89 -24.93
C ILE A 441 29.22 -2.06 -23.72
N LEU A 442 30.13 -2.58 -22.88
CA LEU A 442 30.66 -1.86 -21.72
C LEU A 442 31.42 -0.61 -22.10
N GLY A 443 32.24 -0.68 -23.16
CA GLY A 443 32.97 0.49 -23.68
C GLY A 443 32.00 1.59 -24.15
N THR A 444 30.96 1.21 -24.89
CA THR A 444 29.91 2.15 -25.31
C THR A 444 29.16 2.74 -24.10
N ALA A 445 28.83 1.92 -23.10
CA ALA A 445 28.18 2.34 -21.89
C ALA A 445 28.98 3.37 -21.09
N VAL A 446 30.29 3.13 -20.93
CA VAL A 446 31.21 4.06 -20.27
C VAL A 446 31.36 5.35 -21.06
N GLY A 447 31.40 5.28 -22.39
CA GLY A 447 31.51 6.47 -23.24
C GLY A 447 30.25 7.34 -23.29
N MET A 448 29.06 6.73 -23.29
CA MET A 448 27.80 7.44 -23.39
C MET A 448 27.28 7.94 -22.04
N CYS A 449 27.45 7.17 -20.99
CA CYS A 449 26.83 7.42 -19.69
C CYS A 449 27.71 6.90 -18.55
N PRO A 450 28.84 7.56 -18.30
CA PRO A 450 29.80 7.10 -17.31
C PRO A 450 29.16 7.06 -15.92
N LYS A 451 29.26 5.90 -15.25
CA LYS A 451 28.84 5.67 -13.88
C LYS A 451 29.80 4.73 -13.19
N GLU A 452 29.99 4.94 -11.92
CA GLU A 452 30.83 4.14 -11.04
C GLU A 452 30.58 2.62 -11.21
N ALA A 453 29.29 2.21 -11.19
CA ALA A 453 28.93 0.81 -11.31
C ALA A 453 29.34 0.17 -12.65
N LEU A 454 29.35 0.95 -13.74
CA LEU A 454 29.76 0.47 -15.06
C LEU A 454 31.29 0.27 -15.12
N PHE A 455 32.07 1.22 -14.58
CA PHE A 455 33.50 1.08 -14.45
C PHE A 455 33.88 -0.13 -13.61
N LYS A 456 33.26 -0.27 -12.42
CA LYS A 456 33.51 -1.42 -11.54
C LYS A 456 33.21 -2.76 -12.23
N ALA A 457 32.07 -2.85 -12.92
CA ALA A 457 31.70 -4.07 -13.62
C ALA A 457 32.63 -4.40 -14.79
N TYR A 458 33.09 -3.37 -15.52
CA TYR A 458 34.01 -3.56 -16.64
C TYR A 458 35.40 -3.94 -16.15
N ILE A 459 35.90 -3.29 -15.13
CA ILE A 459 37.20 -3.62 -14.51
C ILE A 459 37.13 -5.05 -13.97
N GLN A 460 36.07 -5.42 -13.26
CA GLN A 460 35.93 -6.78 -12.75
C GLN A 460 35.94 -7.83 -13.87
N LEU A 461 35.28 -7.57 -15.00
CA LEU A 461 35.32 -8.45 -16.17
C LEU A 461 36.75 -8.64 -16.69
N GLU A 462 37.52 -7.56 -16.87
CA GLU A 462 38.87 -7.65 -17.39
C GLU A 462 39.83 -8.32 -16.37
N LEU A 463 39.60 -8.14 -15.06
CA LEU A 463 40.33 -8.85 -14.00
C LEU A 463 40.02 -10.37 -14.01
N GLU A 464 38.76 -10.77 -14.18
CA GLU A 464 38.36 -12.17 -14.34
C GLU A 464 39.01 -12.81 -15.56
N LEU A 465 39.21 -12.03 -16.63
CA LEU A 465 39.89 -12.45 -17.85
C LEU A 465 41.42 -12.37 -17.75
N ARG A 466 41.96 -11.88 -16.63
CA ARG A 466 43.38 -11.62 -16.39
C ARG A 466 44.05 -10.64 -17.40
N GLU A 467 43.27 -9.74 -17.97
CA GLU A 467 43.72 -8.68 -18.88
C GLU A 467 44.09 -7.40 -18.08
N PHE A 468 45.20 -7.48 -17.35
CA PHE A 468 45.60 -6.45 -16.39
C PHE A 468 45.89 -5.08 -17.04
N ASP A 469 46.48 -5.06 -18.24
CA ASP A 469 46.77 -3.81 -18.93
C ASP A 469 45.49 -3.03 -19.31
N ARG A 470 44.44 -3.75 -19.66
CA ARG A 470 43.13 -3.15 -19.91
C ARG A 470 42.47 -2.67 -18.62
N ALA A 471 42.57 -3.45 -17.54
CA ALA A 471 42.08 -3.04 -16.23
C ALA A 471 42.76 -1.75 -15.76
N ARG A 472 44.09 -1.62 -15.98
CA ARG A 472 44.83 -0.37 -15.70
C ARG A 472 44.30 0.82 -16.48
N GLN A 473 44.07 0.69 -17.77
CA GLN A 473 43.49 1.74 -18.61
C GLN A 473 42.09 2.12 -18.16
N LEU A 474 41.28 1.16 -17.69
CA LEU A 474 39.94 1.41 -17.18
C LEU A 474 39.97 2.13 -15.83
N TYR A 475 40.88 1.76 -14.94
CA TYR A 475 41.11 2.50 -13.68
C TYR A 475 41.54 3.94 -13.96
N GLN A 476 42.44 4.18 -14.91
CA GLN A 476 42.83 5.55 -15.28
C GLN A 476 41.62 6.37 -15.77
N LYS A 477 40.81 5.82 -16.69
CA LYS A 477 39.57 6.50 -17.12
C LYS A 477 38.56 6.68 -16.03
N TYR A 478 38.46 5.75 -15.09
CA TYR A 478 37.59 5.86 -13.96
C TYR A 478 37.99 7.02 -13.03
N LEU A 479 39.28 7.14 -12.77
CA LEU A 479 39.85 8.22 -11.96
C LEU A 479 39.83 9.58 -12.69
N GLU A 480 39.93 9.61 -14.03
CA GLU A 480 39.65 10.81 -14.81
C GLU A 480 38.20 11.28 -14.69
N PHE A 481 37.28 10.33 -14.66
CA PHE A 481 35.84 10.63 -14.49
C PHE A 481 35.50 11.09 -13.06
N ASP A 482 36.01 10.40 -12.05
CA ASP A 482 35.76 10.70 -10.63
C ASP A 482 37.03 10.63 -9.81
N PRO A 483 37.83 11.71 -9.81
CA PRO A 483 39.08 11.78 -9.03
C PRO A 483 38.87 11.81 -7.53
N THR A 484 37.62 12.10 -7.06
CA THR A 484 37.31 12.24 -5.64
C THR A 484 37.08 10.91 -4.94
N ASN A 485 36.89 9.84 -5.67
CA ASN A 485 36.51 8.51 -5.15
C ASN A 485 37.70 7.76 -4.54
N SER A 486 37.87 7.90 -3.23
CA SER A 486 38.96 7.23 -2.49
C SER A 486 38.97 5.72 -2.64
N ALA A 487 37.79 5.08 -2.74
CA ALA A 487 37.69 3.62 -2.92
C ALA A 487 38.21 3.16 -4.27
N ALA A 488 38.10 3.96 -5.32
CA ALA A 488 38.66 3.63 -6.63
C ALA A 488 40.19 3.66 -6.62
N TRP A 489 40.75 4.68 -5.97
CA TRP A 489 42.22 4.78 -5.78
C TRP A 489 42.77 3.60 -4.99
N ILE A 490 42.14 3.22 -3.88
CA ILE A 490 42.55 2.09 -3.04
C ILE A 490 42.54 0.80 -3.86
N LYS A 491 41.44 0.51 -4.56
CA LYS A 491 41.33 -0.72 -5.37
C LYS A 491 42.32 -0.79 -6.53
N TYR A 492 42.67 0.38 -7.08
CA TYR A 492 43.70 0.40 -8.12
C TYR A 492 45.07 0.12 -7.52
N ALA A 493 45.39 0.69 -6.38
CA ALA A 493 46.64 0.38 -5.70
C ALA A 493 46.69 -1.08 -5.20
N GLU A 494 45.58 -1.64 -4.67
CA GLU A 494 45.49 -3.06 -4.31
C GLU A 494 45.76 -3.99 -5.51
N LEU A 495 45.24 -3.63 -6.69
CA LEU A 495 45.51 -4.40 -7.92
C LEU A 495 47.02 -4.42 -8.21
N GLU A 496 47.72 -3.27 -8.21
CA GLU A 496 49.15 -3.21 -8.48
C GLU A 496 49.97 -3.94 -7.41
N THR A 497 49.48 -3.89 -6.14
CA THR A 497 50.10 -4.67 -5.06
C THR A 497 49.99 -6.17 -5.30
N GLN A 498 48.82 -6.66 -5.74
CA GLN A 498 48.61 -8.07 -6.09
C GLN A 498 49.45 -8.50 -7.30
N LEU A 499 49.75 -7.56 -8.20
CA LEU A 499 50.62 -7.78 -9.35
C LEU A 499 52.11 -7.63 -8.99
N GLN A 500 52.43 -7.35 -7.72
CA GLN A 500 53.79 -7.14 -7.21
C GLN A 500 54.50 -5.92 -7.79
N ASP A 501 53.75 -4.94 -8.34
CA ASP A 501 54.31 -3.69 -8.83
C ASP A 501 54.18 -2.59 -7.75
N PHE A 502 54.97 -2.68 -6.71
CA PHE A 502 54.96 -1.82 -5.54
C PHE A 502 55.33 -0.36 -5.86
N VAL A 503 56.15 -0.16 -6.87
CA VAL A 503 56.54 1.18 -7.30
C VAL A 503 55.34 1.93 -7.87
N ARG A 504 54.54 1.26 -8.68
CA ARG A 504 53.28 1.84 -9.19
C ARG A 504 52.25 2.02 -8.10
N ALA A 505 52.08 1.03 -7.21
CA ALA A 505 51.14 1.16 -6.08
C ALA A 505 51.44 2.42 -5.26
N ARG A 506 52.73 2.66 -4.91
CA ARG A 506 53.14 3.88 -4.22
C ARG A 506 52.87 5.15 -5.03
N ALA A 507 53.16 5.15 -6.32
CA ALA A 507 52.89 6.28 -7.19
C ALA A 507 51.38 6.62 -7.23
N ILE A 508 50.52 5.58 -7.26
CA ILE A 508 49.06 5.73 -7.25
C ILE A 508 48.61 6.34 -5.92
N PHE A 509 49.08 5.83 -4.79
CA PHE A 509 48.76 6.40 -3.46
C PHE A 509 49.21 7.85 -3.31
N GLU A 510 50.44 8.20 -3.77
CA GLU A 510 50.93 9.56 -3.76
C GLU A 510 50.11 10.51 -4.64
N LEU A 511 49.73 10.08 -5.84
CA LEU A 511 48.84 10.82 -6.71
C LEU A 511 47.46 11.03 -6.04
N ALA A 512 46.92 9.99 -5.39
CA ALA A 512 45.64 10.06 -4.70
C ALA A 512 45.68 11.07 -3.53
N ILE A 513 46.70 11.05 -2.71
CA ILE A 513 46.88 12.01 -1.60
C ILE A 513 47.06 13.46 -2.09
N SER A 514 47.62 13.65 -3.29
CA SER A 514 47.81 14.97 -3.89
C SER A 514 46.51 15.61 -4.37
N GLN A 515 45.40 14.83 -4.50
CA GLN A 515 44.13 15.37 -4.94
C GLN A 515 43.55 16.37 -3.93
N PRO A 516 43.02 17.51 -4.39
CA PRO A 516 42.56 18.59 -3.50
C PRO A 516 41.29 18.21 -2.72
N GLN A 517 40.42 17.37 -3.30
CA GLN A 517 39.17 16.92 -2.71
C GLN A 517 39.04 15.40 -2.84
N LEU A 518 38.85 14.73 -1.72
CA LEU A 518 38.60 13.30 -1.65
C LEU A 518 37.33 13.06 -0.84
N SER A 519 36.53 12.08 -1.24
CA SER A 519 35.28 11.73 -0.54
C SER A 519 35.52 11.22 0.88
N MET A 520 36.56 10.40 1.07
CA MET A 520 36.96 9.85 2.37
C MET A 520 38.49 9.75 2.48
N PRO A 521 39.17 10.87 2.76
CA PRO A 521 40.64 10.89 2.79
C PRO A 521 41.23 9.97 3.86
N GLU A 522 40.53 9.78 4.98
CA GLU A 522 40.97 8.91 6.07
C GLU A 522 41.17 7.46 5.64
N LEU A 523 40.26 6.92 4.83
CA LEU A 523 40.37 5.54 4.34
C LEU A 523 41.58 5.36 3.40
N LEU A 524 41.84 6.37 2.58
CA LEU A 524 43.00 6.33 1.66
C LEU A 524 44.31 6.38 2.43
N TRP A 525 44.43 7.26 3.41
CA TRP A 525 45.62 7.35 4.27
C TRP A 525 45.82 6.04 5.03
N LYS A 526 44.76 5.49 5.60
CA LYS A 526 44.85 4.20 6.28
C LYS A 526 45.32 3.09 5.34
N ALA A 527 44.71 2.98 4.15
CA ALA A 527 45.10 1.95 3.17
C ALA A 527 46.57 2.07 2.74
N TYR A 528 47.08 3.31 2.58
CA TYR A 528 48.48 3.53 2.23
C TYR A 528 49.42 3.16 3.39
N ILE A 529 49.08 3.52 4.60
CA ILE A 529 49.85 3.15 5.79
C ILE A 529 49.84 1.63 6.00
N ASP A 530 48.68 0.99 5.87
CA ASP A 530 48.55 -0.47 5.97
C ASP A 530 49.37 -1.20 4.87
N PHE A 531 49.44 -0.62 3.67
CA PHE A 531 50.27 -1.13 2.59
C PHE A 531 51.79 -1.06 2.95
N GLU A 532 52.30 0.10 3.41
CA GLU A 532 53.73 0.22 3.79
C GLU A 532 54.03 -0.61 5.06
N TYR A 533 53.03 -0.82 5.95
CA TYR A 533 53.16 -1.72 7.08
C TYR A 533 53.33 -3.19 6.63
N GLN A 534 52.54 -3.64 5.67
CA GLN A 534 52.62 -5.00 5.12
C GLN A 534 53.95 -5.25 4.38
N GLU A 535 54.48 -4.23 3.72
CA GLU A 535 55.77 -4.27 3.05
C GLU A 535 56.98 -4.19 4.02
N GLY A 536 56.73 -3.90 5.31
CA GLY A 536 57.78 -3.77 6.35
C GLY A 536 58.57 -2.47 6.33
N GLU A 537 58.11 -1.45 5.60
CA GLU A 537 58.77 -0.19 5.38
C GLU A 537 58.42 0.81 6.50
N ARG A 538 58.99 0.62 7.69
CA ARG A 538 58.68 1.41 8.90
C ARG A 538 58.92 2.91 8.71
N ASP A 539 60.02 3.31 8.11
CA ASP A 539 60.37 4.72 7.97
C ASP A 539 59.43 5.45 7.00
N ARG A 540 58.96 4.79 5.98
CA ARG A 540 57.92 5.34 5.08
C ARG A 540 56.61 5.50 5.77
N ALA A 541 56.15 4.48 6.51
CA ALA A 541 54.93 4.55 7.29
C ALA A 541 54.97 5.68 8.33
N ARG A 542 56.14 5.88 8.99
CA ARG A 542 56.37 7.05 9.87
C ARG A 542 56.14 8.36 9.14
N SER A 543 56.79 8.51 7.97
CA SER A 543 56.66 9.73 7.20
C SER A 543 55.21 10.03 6.79
N LEU A 544 54.44 8.97 6.49
CA LEU A 544 53.02 9.10 6.18
C LEU A 544 52.17 9.51 7.38
N TYR A 545 52.44 8.94 8.56
CA TYR A 545 51.80 9.36 9.79
C TYR A 545 52.09 10.82 10.14
N ASP A 546 53.37 11.23 9.99
CA ASP A 546 53.77 12.64 10.21
C ASP A 546 53.02 13.60 9.26
N ARG A 547 52.88 13.25 7.99
CA ARG A 547 52.12 14.01 6.99
C ARG A 547 50.60 14.01 7.34
N LEU A 548 50.05 12.87 7.74
CA LEU A 548 48.63 12.71 8.11
C LEU A 548 48.28 13.58 9.32
N VAL A 549 49.12 13.53 10.36
CA VAL A 549 48.95 14.31 11.57
C VAL A 549 49.08 15.81 11.29
N THR A 550 50.04 16.22 10.50
CA THR A 550 50.23 17.63 10.11
C THR A 550 49.05 18.16 9.32
N ARG A 551 48.40 17.34 8.48
CA ARG A 551 47.27 17.72 7.66
C ARG A 551 45.92 17.66 8.41
N SER A 552 45.67 16.63 9.20
CA SER A 552 44.40 16.41 9.89
C SER A 552 44.35 17.00 11.29
N GLY A 553 45.46 16.91 12.05
CA GLY A 553 45.55 17.28 13.45
C GLY A 553 44.61 16.53 14.38
N HIS A 554 43.93 15.49 13.92
CA HIS A 554 42.91 14.76 14.66
C HIS A 554 43.51 13.78 15.67
N TYR A 555 42.98 13.74 16.89
CA TYR A 555 43.51 12.90 17.97
C TYR A 555 43.61 11.39 17.63
N LYS A 556 42.69 10.87 16.84
CA LYS A 556 42.73 9.46 16.40
C LYS A 556 43.97 9.15 15.56
N ALA A 557 44.39 10.10 14.71
CA ALA A 557 45.59 9.90 13.89
C ALA A 557 46.84 9.85 14.78
N TRP A 558 46.90 10.67 15.82
CA TRP A 558 47.99 10.66 16.81
C TRP A 558 48.02 9.35 17.60
N ILE A 559 46.85 8.84 18.06
CA ILE A 559 46.77 7.57 18.78
C ILE A 559 47.19 6.40 17.87
N ALA A 560 46.70 6.39 16.63
CA ALA A 560 47.08 5.35 15.66
C ALA A 560 48.57 5.38 15.38
N PHE A 561 49.20 6.56 15.26
CA PHE A 561 50.63 6.72 15.09
C PHE A 561 51.43 6.18 16.29
N ALA A 562 51.03 6.49 17.48
CA ALA A 562 51.70 6.01 18.68
C ALA A 562 51.61 4.48 18.83
N LEU A 563 50.41 3.92 18.58
CA LEU A 563 50.22 2.45 18.58
C LEU A 563 50.99 1.73 17.48
N PHE A 564 51.11 2.37 16.31
CA PHE A 564 51.96 1.85 15.23
C PHE A 564 53.43 1.75 15.63
N GLU A 565 53.98 2.75 16.31
CA GLU A 565 55.37 2.73 16.80
C GLU A 565 55.60 1.60 17.82
N ALA A 566 54.60 1.31 18.64
CA ALA A 566 54.65 0.24 19.64
C ALA A 566 54.46 -1.16 19.05
N ALA A 567 53.77 -1.27 17.90
CA ALA A 567 53.50 -2.54 17.28
C ALA A 567 54.75 -3.16 16.64
N SER A 568 54.80 -4.51 16.66
CA SER A 568 55.73 -5.24 15.82
C SER A 568 55.31 -5.13 14.34
N ILE A 569 56.26 -4.96 13.46
CA ILE A 569 56.05 -4.81 12.02
C ILE A 569 56.73 -5.98 11.31
N PRO A 570 56.11 -6.56 10.25
CA PRO A 570 56.75 -7.58 9.44
C PRO A 570 58.13 -7.13 8.98
N ALA A 571 59.08 -8.03 8.91
CA ALA A 571 60.41 -7.71 8.36
C ALA A 571 60.28 -7.15 6.94
N PRO A 572 61.16 -6.23 6.51
CA PRO A 572 61.21 -5.70 5.17
C PRO A 572 61.16 -6.82 4.12
N ARG A 573 60.37 -6.62 3.07
CA ARG A 573 60.15 -7.65 2.07
C ARG A 573 61.45 -8.17 1.44
N GLU A 574 62.42 -7.30 1.19
CA GLU A 574 63.73 -7.71 0.65
C GLU A 574 64.41 -8.79 1.54
N VAL A 575 64.18 -8.70 2.86
CA VAL A 575 64.72 -9.68 3.82
C VAL A 575 63.88 -10.97 3.83
N ARG A 576 62.57 -10.84 3.64
CA ARG A 576 61.66 -12.01 3.56
C ARG A 576 61.85 -12.79 2.26
N GLU A 577 62.07 -12.15 1.12
CA GLU A 577 62.35 -12.79 -0.18
C GLU A 577 63.72 -13.46 -0.25
N GLU A 578 64.69 -13.06 0.56
CA GLU A 578 66.01 -13.70 0.67
C GLU A 578 66.03 -14.90 1.63
N ALA A 579 64.99 -15.10 2.43
CA ALA A 579 64.87 -16.22 3.37
C ALA A 579 64.36 -17.50 2.67
N GLU A 580 64.86 -18.68 3.08
CA GLU A 580 64.42 -19.96 2.50
C GLU A 580 62.94 -20.29 2.83
N ASP A 581 62.41 -19.81 3.95
CA ASP A 581 60.98 -19.85 4.36
C ASP A 581 60.53 -18.47 4.79
N GLU A 582 59.51 -17.91 4.14
CA GLU A 582 58.92 -16.58 4.44
C GLU A 582 58.35 -16.50 5.85
N ASP A 583 57.87 -17.61 6.41
CA ASP A 583 57.22 -17.68 7.71
C ASP A 583 58.22 -17.71 8.90
N ASP A 584 59.52 -17.95 8.65
CA ASP A 584 60.56 -18.05 9.67
C ASP A 584 61.30 -16.73 9.96
N VAL A 585 60.98 -15.66 9.26
CA VAL A 585 61.61 -14.33 9.48
C VAL A 585 60.87 -13.63 10.65
N PRO A 586 61.57 -13.35 11.78
CA PRO A 586 60.92 -12.71 12.91
C PRO A 586 60.57 -11.25 12.61
N ASP A 587 59.37 -10.87 13.09
CA ASP A 587 58.90 -9.49 13.02
C ASP A 587 59.89 -8.52 13.73
N VAL A 588 60.02 -7.32 13.18
CA VAL A 588 60.81 -6.25 13.79
C VAL A 588 60.02 -5.72 15.01
N PRO A 589 60.61 -5.81 16.22
CA PRO A 589 59.89 -5.38 17.44
C PRO A 589 59.60 -3.89 17.43
N GLY A 590 58.47 -3.54 18.06
CA GLY A 590 58.06 -2.16 18.26
C GLY A 590 58.97 -1.38 19.20
N ASP A 591 59.00 -0.06 19.07
CA ASP A 591 59.75 0.85 19.96
C ASP A 591 58.75 1.61 20.88
N ALA A 592 58.64 1.13 22.12
CA ALA A 592 57.79 1.76 23.12
C ALA A 592 58.25 3.17 23.51
N GLU A 593 59.57 3.50 23.37
CA GLU A 593 60.04 4.86 23.62
C GLU A 593 59.67 5.81 22.49
N ALA A 594 59.67 5.37 21.25
CA ALA A 594 59.18 6.15 20.11
C ALA A 594 57.68 6.43 20.26
N ALA A 595 56.89 5.46 20.68
CA ALA A 595 55.46 5.63 20.96
C ALA A 595 55.20 6.70 22.02
N ARG A 596 55.98 6.69 23.12
CA ARG A 596 55.88 7.73 24.17
C ARG A 596 56.20 9.12 23.63
N LYS A 597 57.19 9.25 22.79
CA LYS A 597 57.53 10.54 22.14
C LYS A 597 56.37 11.05 21.25
N VAL A 598 55.70 10.13 20.57
CA VAL A 598 54.54 10.49 19.76
C VAL A 598 53.38 10.95 20.63
N PHE A 599 53.08 10.26 21.73
CA PHE A 599 52.05 10.69 22.69
C PHE A 599 52.38 12.06 23.31
N ASP A 600 53.61 12.31 23.67
CA ASP A 600 54.05 13.60 24.21
C ASP A 600 53.92 14.73 23.16
N ARG A 601 54.29 14.46 21.90
CA ARG A 601 54.02 15.38 20.75
C ARG A 601 52.55 15.68 20.59
N ALA A 602 51.70 14.62 20.59
CA ALA A 602 50.24 14.73 20.46
C ALA A 602 49.66 15.63 21.57
N TYR A 603 50.07 15.37 22.80
CA TYR A 603 49.61 16.14 23.94
C TYR A 603 49.98 17.62 23.82
N LYS A 604 51.22 17.93 23.38
CA LYS A 604 51.73 19.31 23.18
C LYS A 604 51.02 20.00 22.00
N ASP A 605 50.80 19.30 20.89
CA ASP A 605 50.11 19.86 19.74
C ASP A 605 48.65 20.19 20.07
N LEU A 606 47.91 19.26 20.68
CA LEU A 606 46.52 19.48 21.08
C LEU A 606 46.39 20.56 22.17
N LYS A 607 47.43 20.70 23.05
CA LYS A 607 47.51 21.78 24.00
C LYS A 607 47.64 23.13 23.29
N SER A 608 48.52 23.24 22.29
CA SER A 608 48.71 24.45 21.51
C SER A 608 47.48 24.91 20.76
N ARG A 609 46.62 23.93 20.32
CA ARG A 609 45.37 24.17 19.62
C ARG A 609 44.19 24.43 20.57
N GLY A 610 44.34 24.23 21.87
CA GLY A 610 43.31 24.44 22.87
C GLY A 610 42.20 23.40 22.92
N LEU A 611 42.38 22.21 22.31
CA LEU A 611 41.39 21.13 22.17
C LEU A 611 41.39 20.26 23.45
N LYS A 612 40.63 20.67 24.46
CA LYS A 612 40.62 20.04 25.79
C LYS A 612 40.08 18.59 25.75
N GLU A 613 38.96 18.34 25.05
CA GLU A 613 38.33 17.03 25.00
C GLU A 613 39.25 16.00 24.28
N GLU A 614 39.87 16.43 23.20
CA GLU A 614 40.74 15.55 22.42
C GLU A 614 42.02 15.21 23.21
N ARG A 615 42.57 16.16 24.02
CA ARG A 615 43.68 15.90 24.94
C ARG A 615 43.33 14.79 25.95
N VAL A 616 42.07 14.78 26.46
CA VAL A 616 41.62 13.73 27.39
C VAL A 616 41.68 12.37 26.69
N ARG A 617 41.18 12.27 25.46
CA ARG A 617 41.18 11.01 24.70
C ARG A 617 42.61 10.49 24.44
N VAL A 618 43.54 11.40 24.14
CA VAL A 618 44.96 11.01 23.97
C VAL A 618 45.57 10.53 25.27
N LEU A 619 45.31 11.22 26.40
CA LEU A 619 45.79 10.78 27.71
C LEU A 619 45.16 9.43 28.17
N GLU A 620 43.88 9.20 27.87
CA GLU A 620 43.25 7.91 28.12
C GLU A 620 43.93 6.79 27.34
N ALA A 621 44.18 7.02 26.06
CA ALA A 621 44.90 6.06 25.22
C ALA A 621 46.34 5.85 25.66
N TRP A 622 47.01 6.93 26.06
CA TRP A 622 48.39 6.85 26.59
C TRP A 622 48.45 6.08 27.91
N LYS A 623 47.45 6.30 28.78
CA LYS A 623 47.35 5.57 30.03
C LYS A 623 47.14 4.06 29.77
N THR A 624 46.25 3.69 28.89
CA THR A 624 46.04 2.25 28.52
C THR A 624 47.31 1.66 27.94
N PHE A 625 48.02 2.39 27.10
CA PHE A 625 49.28 1.93 26.53
C PHE A 625 50.34 1.70 27.62
N GLU A 626 50.50 2.62 28.60
CA GLU A 626 51.46 2.45 29.72
C GLU A 626 51.04 1.32 30.71
N GLU A 627 49.74 1.05 30.84
CA GLU A 627 49.23 -0.10 31.61
C GLU A 627 49.62 -1.44 30.95
N GLU A 628 49.75 -1.50 29.60
CA GLU A 628 50.14 -2.70 28.86
C GLU A 628 51.66 -2.85 28.71
N HIS A 629 52.38 -1.73 28.46
CA HIS A 629 53.81 -1.79 28.05
C HIS A 629 54.72 -1.02 29.01
N GLY A 630 54.20 -0.32 30.02
CA GLY A 630 55.00 0.56 30.89
C GLY A 630 55.29 -0.01 32.27
N THR A 631 56.02 0.77 33.03
CA THR A 631 56.28 0.55 34.46
C THR A 631 55.28 1.28 35.31
N ALA A 632 55.08 0.85 36.57
CA ALA A 632 54.15 1.46 37.52
C ALA A 632 54.41 2.98 37.73
N ASN A 633 55.65 3.43 37.56
CA ASN A 633 56.01 4.85 37.68
C ASN A 633 55.50 5.65 36.47
N GLN A 634 55.61 5.10 35.26
CA GLN A 634 55.16 5.73 34.03
C GLN A 634 53.64 5.86 34.00
N VAL A 635 52.91 4.81 34.44
CA VAL A 635 51.45 4.87 34.61
C VAL A 635 51.07 6.00 35.59
N ALA A 636 51.81 6.13 36.71
CA ALA A 636 51.56 7.17 37.70
C ALA A 636 51.83 8.59 37.12
N ASP A 637 52.84 8.73 36.28
CA ASP A 637 53.18 10.01 35.64
C ASP A 637 52.06 10.44 34.64
N VAL A 638 51.56 9.52 33.81
CA VAL A 638 50.45 9.82 32.91
C VAL A 638 49.17 10.10 33.70
N GLN A 639 48.91 9.36 34.77
CA GLN A 639 47.77 9.57 35.64
C GLN A 639 47.82 10.93 36.35
N ALA A 640 49.03 11.46 36.65
CA ALA A 640 49.21 12.80 37.20
C ALA A 640 48.92 13.92 36.19
N MET A 641 48.99 13.63 34.88
CA MET A 641 48.63 14.58 33.80
C MET A 641 47.13 14.56 33.47
N MET A 642 46.38 13.58 33.96
CA MET A 642 44.94 13.49 33.71
C MET A 642 44.18 14.69 34.24
N PRO A 643 43.21 15.21 33.49
CA PRO A 643 42.44 16.37 33.91
C PRO A 643 41.47 16.05 35.03
N VAL A 644 41.18 17.10 35.81
CA VAL A 644 40.12 17.06 36.83
C VAL A 644 38.92 17.85 36.31
N VAL A 645 37.76 17.27 36.39
CA VAL A 645 36.52 17.97 36.03
C VAL A 645 36.14 18.85 37.21
N SER A 646 36.14 20.16 37.00
CA SER A 646 35.77 21.12 38.02
C SER A 646 34.58 21.97 37.60
N LYS A 647 33.72 22.28 38.58
CA LYS A 647 32.56 23.10 38.35
C LYS A 647 33.02 24.59 38.41
N ARG A 648 32.91 25.29 37.29
CA ARG A 648 33.25 26.73 37.19
C ARG A 648 32.00 27.56 36.91
N ARG A 649 32.01 28.81 37.33
CA ARG A 649 30.93 29.76 37.08
C ARG A 649 31.33 30.73 35.96
N ARG A 650 30.43 30.86 34.99
CA ARG A 650 30.56 31.82 33.90
C ARG A 650 29.41 32.80 33.97
N ARG A 651 29.67 34.07 33.75
CA ARG A 651 28.59 35.04 33.54
C ARG A 651 27.92 34.72 32.22
N ALA A 652 26.60 34.53 32.26
CA ALA A 652 25.80 34.35 31.07
C ALA A 652 25.89 35.57 30.14
N GLU A 653 25.74 35.39 28.85
CA GLU A 653 25.79 36.47 27.86
C GLU A 653 24.79 37.62 28.16
N ASN A 654 23.77 37.35 28.97
CA ASN A 654 22.76 38.33 29.43
C ASN A 654 23.21 39.21 30.61
N GLY A 655 24.41 39.01 31.14
CA GLY A 655 25.05 39.88 32.13
C GLY A 655 24.51 39.85 33.57
N ILE A 656 23.46 39.09 33.87
CA ILE A 656 22.74 39.09 35.15
C ILE A 656 22.81 37.75 35.89
N ASP A 657 22.90 36.62 35.18
CA ASP A 657 22.90 35.29 35.80
C ASP A 657 24.29 34.61 35.67
N GLU A 658 24.74 33.97 36.73
CA GLU A 658 25.91 33.11 36.73
C GLU A 658 25.49 31.68 36.45
N GLU A 659 25.93 31.10 35.32
CA GLU A 659 25.72 29.72 35.00
C GLU A 659 26.89 28.85 35.46
N ASP A 660 26.58 27.79 36.16
CA ASP A 660 27.55 26.77 36.55
C ASP A 660 27.79 25.82 35.35
N TYR A 661 29.01 25.76 34.85
CA TYR A 661 29.40 24.81 33.81
C TYR A 661 30.55 23.90 34.28
N TRP A 662 30.60 22.71 33.72
CA TRP A 662 31.69 21.77 33.99
C TRP A 662 32.87 22.09 33.06
N ASP A 663 34.02 22.44 33.60
CA ASP A 663 35.25 22.68 32.86
C ASP A 663 36.27 21.57 33.10
N ILE A 664 36.95 21.17 32.05
CA ILE A 664 38.05 20.22 32.09
C ILE A 664 39.32 20.99 32.37
N VAL A 665 39.92 20.76 33.52
CA VAL A 665 41.11 21.49 33.98
C VAL A 665 42.28 20.53 34.02
N PHE A 666 43.31 20.84 33.27
CA PHE A 666 44.57 20.08 33.28
C PHE A 666 45.53 20.64 34.32
N PRO A 667 46.24 19.79 35.07
CA PRO A 667 47.21 20.24 36.08
C PRO A 667 48.33 21.12 35.52
N ASP A 668 48.75 20.89 34.27
CA ASP A 668 49.77 21.66 33.59
C ASP A 668 49.32 23.06 33.19
N ASP A 669 48.04 23.18 32.76
CA ASP A 669 47.47 24.47 32.38
C ASP A 669 47.27 25.37 33.65
N GLU A 670 46.93 24.76 34.79
CA GLU A 670 46.87 25.49 36.08
C GLU A 670 48.23 25.92 36.57
N ARG A 671 49.28 25.10 36.34
CA ARG A 671 50.67 25.48 36.69
C ARG A 671 51.12 26.67 35.87
N GLU A 672 50.80 26.75 34.60
CA GLU A 672 51.16 27.88 33.73
C GLU A 672 50.37 29.17 34.05
N ALA A 673 49.05 29.01 34.34
CA ALA A 673 48.15 30.14 34.62
C ALA A 673 48.43 30.77 35.99
N ASN A 674 48.83 29.99 37.01
CA ASN A 674 49.06 30.48 38.34
C ASN A 674 50.28 29.82 39.02
N PRO A 675 51.52 30.21 38.66
CA PRO A 675 52.69 29.54 39.15
C PRO A 675 52.92 29.73 40.65
N ALA A 676 52.34 30.78 41.28
CA ALA A 676 52.50 31.09 42.70
C ALA A 676 51.52 30.25 43.57
N SER A 677 50.28 30.05 43.16
CA SER A 677 49.30 29.25 43.90
C SER A 677 49.59 27.75 43.82
N PHE A 678 50.18 27.27 42.73
CA PHE A 678 50.59 25.91 42.61
C PHE A 678 51.72 25.48 43.52
N LYS A 679 52.76 26.34 43.69
CA LYS A 679 53.79 26.11 44.71
C LYS A 679 53.23 26.03 46.11
N PHE A 680 52.17 26.82 46.40
CA PHE A 680 51.49 26.82 47.69
C PHE A 680 50.67 25.50 47.89
N LEU A 681 49.95 25.08 46.90
CA LEU A 681 49.22 23.81 46.93
C LEU A 681 50.14 22.57 46.99
N GLN A 682 51.25 22.59 46.29
CA GLN A 682 52.26 21.55 46.35
C GLN A 682 52.93 21.49 47.74
N MET A 683 53.22 22.62 48.37
CA MET A 683 53.65 22.67 49.73
C MET A 683 52.58 22.20 50.71
N ALA A 684 51.32 22.58 50.52
CA ALA A 684 50.18 22.06 51.30
C ALA A 684 50.01 20.57 51.20
N HIS A 685 50.18 20.03 49.98
CA HIS A 685 50.12 18.58 49.73
C HIS A 685 51.31 17.82 50.32
N MET A 686 52.52 18.39 50.22
CA MET A 686 53.72 17.83 50.89
C MET A 686 53.56 17.92 52.42
N TRP A 687 52.96 18.99 52.94
CA TRP A 687 52.64 19.11 54.34
C TRP A 687 51.61 18.09 54.82
N LYS A 688 50.58 17.85 54.03
CA LYS A 688 49.56 16.80 54.31
C LYS A 688 50.16 15.41 54.27
N LYS A 689 51.07 15.12 53.31
CA LYS A 689 51.80 13.90 53.18
C LYS A 689 52.80 13.63 54.27
N ALA A 690 53.48 14.72 54.72
CA ALA A 690 54.39 14.72 55.92
C ALA A 690 53.62 14.50 57.24
N GLN A 691 52.40 15.05 57.38
CA GLN A 691 51.54 14.76 58.52
C GLN A 691 51.04 13.31 58.56
N ALA A 692 50.73 12.71 57.40
CA ALA A 692 50.30 11.32 57.30
C ALA A 692 51.47 10.34 57.50
N GLY A 693 52.74 10.78 57.28
CA GLY A 693 53.92 9.89 57.34
C GLY A 693 54.85 10.14 58.58
N GLY A 694 54.44 10.92 59.61
CA GLY A 694 55.17 11.04 60.84
C GLY A 694 56.50 11.84 60.78
N GLY A 695 56.81 12.59 59.72
CA GLY A 695 57.99 13.37 59.49
C GLY A 695 57.79 14.87 59.84
N LYS A 696 58.80 15.58 60.42
CA LYS A 696 58.76 16.97 60.71
C LYS A 696 58.48 17.84 59.49
N PRO A 697 57.56 18.84 59.61
CA PRO A 697 57.25 19.75 58.49
C PRO A 697 58.39 20.69 58.12
N PRO A 698 58.60 20.97 56.80
CA PRO A 698 59.59 21.97 56.38
C PRO A 698 59.15 23.40 56.78
N ALA A 699 60.13 24.23 57.14
CA ALA A 699 59.92 25.60 57.62
C ALA A 699 59.28 26.51 56.57
N LEU A 700 58.25 27.28 56.95
CA LEU A 700 57.55 28.26 56.10
C LEU A 700 58.46 29.37 55.62
N PRO A 701 58.48 29.76 54.34
CA PRO A 701 59.22 30.98 53.91
C PRO A 701 58.46 32.26 54.34
N SER A 702 59.23 33.24 54.82
CA SER A 702 58.71 34.54 55.23
C SER A 702 58.15 35.33 54.01
N PHE A 703 56.91 35.82 54.14
CA PHE A 703 56.31 36.71 53.17
C PHE A 703 56.96 38.10 53.20
N VAL A 704 57.53 38.50 52.06
CA VAL A 704 57.91 39.93 51.82
C VAL A 704 56.71 40.59 51.13
N LYS A 705 56.14 41.64 51.76
CA LYS A 705 55.09 42.47 51.19
C LYS A 705 55.62 43.19 49.95
N ALA A 706 55.08 42.96 48.81
CA ALA A 706 55.31 43.78 47.62
C ALA A 706 54.17 44.79 47.47
N ASN A 707 54.58 46.03 47.29
CA ASN A 707 53.75 47.23 47.21
C ASN A 707 52.79 47.24 46.05
N GLU A 708 51.58 47.73 46.37
CA GLU A 708 50.60 48.18 45.38
C GLU A 708 51.15 49.32 44.53
N LYS A 709 51.02 49.19 43.21
CA LYS A 709 50.89 50.33 42.32
C LYS A 709 49.73 50.06 41.34
N ALA A 710 48.70 50.84 41.59
CA ALA A 710 47.59 51.04 40.69
C ALA A 710 48.05 51.70 39.36
N VAL A 711 47.54 51.28 38.31
CA VAL A 711 47.31 52.09 37.09
C VAL A 711 45.99 51.65 36.48
N SER A 712 45.07 52.58 36.44
CA SER A 712 43.77 52.53 35.79
C SER A 712 43.85 52.94 34.31
N PRO A 713 42.69 53.10 33.61
CA PRO A 713 42.44 52.49 32.33
C PRO A 713 42.48 53.52 31.18
N ASP A 714 42.05 53.08 30.04
CA ASP A 714 41.57 53.80 28.86
C ASP A 714 42.38 53.56 27.59
N ALA A 715 41.73 52.96 26.64
CA ALA A 715 41.60 53.52 25.30
C ALA A 715 40.71 52.57 24.42
N GLU A 716 39.58 53.14 24.11
CA GLU A 716 38.71 52.88 22.96
C GLU A 716 39.52 52.77 21.67
N VAL A 717 38.94 52.06 20.69
CA VAL A 717 38.65 52.56 19.32
C VAL A 717 37.99 51.44 18.44
N GLU A 718 36.74 51.74 18.11
CA GLU A 718 36.03 51.60 16.79
C GLU A 718 36.09 50.28 15.99
N ALA A 719 34.98 49.65 15.89
CA ALA A 719 33.91 49.66 14.89
C ALA A 719 34.35 49.66 13.42
N GLN A 720 34.02 48.63 12.69
CA GLN A 720 33.41 48.76 11.39
C GLN A 720 32.62 47.53 10.94
N ASN A 721 31.37 47.83 10.54
CA ASN A 721 30.35 47.05 9.94
C ASN A 721 30.74 46.33 8.61
N GLY A 722 30.12 45.23 8.35
CA GLY A 722 30.03 44.67 7.02
C GLY A 722 28.92 43.60 6.93
N HIS A 723 27.75 44.09 6.59
CA HIS A 723 26.58 43.31 6.17
C HIS A 723 26.88 42.34 5.02
N ARG A 724 26.27 41.14 5.02
CA ARG A 724 25.42 40.63 3.94
C ARG A 724 24.87 39.20 4.22
N ASN A 725 23.55 39.19 4.28
CA ASN A 725 22.61 38.22 3.65
C ASN A 725 23.06 36.74 3.52
N GLY A 726 22.47 35.78 4.13
CA GLY A 726 21.06 35.35 4.08
C GLY A 726 20.79 34.47 2.90
N GLU A 727 20.73 33.17 3.09
CA GLU A 727 19.89 32.27 2.28
C GLU A 727 19.67 30.98 3.06
N ASP A 728 18.42 30.79 3.37
CA ASP A 728 17.86 29.58 3.97
C ASP A 728 17.97 28.42 2.98
N VAL A 729 18.39 27.26 3.45
CA VAL A 729 18.14 25.99 2.75
C VAL A 729 17.57 25.00 3.75
N ASP A 730 16.31 24.70 3.55
CA ASP A 730 15.53 23.66 4.23
C ASP A 730 16.22 22.30 4.15
N MET A 731 16.35 21.68 5.30
CA MET A 731 16.65 20.24 5.39
C MET A 731 15.35 19.50 5.68
N ASP A 732 14.90 18.75 4.71
CA ASP A 732 13.86 17.73 4.88
C ASP A 732 14.47 16.47 5.53
N GLU A 733 13.96 16.17 6.71
CA GLU A 733 14.11 14.88 7.39
C GLU A 733 13.25 13.82 6.68
N ASP A 734 13.89 12.83 6.07
CA ASP A 734 13.22 11.59 5.71
C ASP A 734 13.43 10.52 6.78
N ALA A 735 12.38 10.31 7.55
CA ALA A 735 12.25 9.20 8.47
C ALA A 735 11.97 7.88 7.72
N SER A 736 12.84 6.94 7.90
CA SER A 736 12.66 5.55 7.53
C SER A 736 11.65 4.87 8.46
N GLY A 737 10.57 4.35 7.91
CA GLY A 737 9.65 3.40 8.55
C GLY A 737 9.72 2.07 7.82
N SER A 738 10.12 1.08 8.55
CA SER A 738 10.11 -0.33 8.17
C SER A 738 8.70 -0.91 8.24
N GLU A 739 8.23 -1.60 7.22
CA GLU A 739 7.56 -2.91 7.23
C GLU A 739 7.63 -3.54 5.83
#